data_9f142311983b98fb5e4a96fc204c5066
#
_entry.id   9f142311983b98fb5e4a96fc204c5066
#
_cell.length_a   1.000
_cell.length_b   1.000
_cell.length_c   1.000
_cell.angle_alpha   90.00
_cell.angle_beta   90.00
_cell.angle_gamma   90.00
#
_symmetry.space_group_name_H-M   'P 1'
#
loop_
_entity.id
_entity.type
_entity.pdbx_description
1 polymer ?
#
loop_
_entity_poly.entity_id
_entity_poly.type
_entity_poly.pdbx_seq_one_letter_code
_entity_poly.pdbx_strand_id
1 'polypeptide(L)'
;PNHNEDNDASQHHQEILRVGDGQAELDKGKKELEAKKTELSAAKEEICTNQSTLDDGQKQLDAAKAQLSSGRQQLEEKQAQLNAGQAEIQANTEKLTSSQAELDANEQKLLDGEKEIRENEQKLKDAKKDLNDAKKKLSDGKKKYQDGRKEADDKIAKAQQKIEDAQKEVDDIKTPEWIITDRNDLPEYSDFGDNAERLKNIGKVFPMIFFLVAALISLTTMTRMVEEQRTQIGTMKALGYGKVSIASKYLCYAFLATVGGSIVGVLLGEKVLPFIIIQAYGIMYWNVGNYMQLNYEMHYALIASGAAVICTMGATLFSCAKTLAETPASLMRPPAPKEGKRILIERIGFIWKHLSFSWKSSMRNLFRYKKRLFMTIFGIAGSMGLMLVGFGLYDSIMDIALLQYDQIQHYDAMVINDEDATDSEKKDLLKFLDGNSEIDHYTRVQLTKMTAPKEKGSVSAYVYVPENLENFKKDVTLRDRKSHEQYELTDDGAVICEKTASLIGVKAGDEITLEKDNRKYKVKITAVTENYMGHYVYMTPSCYEKIFGSKPDYSSTVYTMKADAKSDLETLGNEILKYPAALSISYTSSTAGQVERMLGSLGTVIWVLIISAGMLAFVVLYNLNNINITERQRELATLKVLGFYDGEVSQYVFRENILLSFIGILVGAVFGIFLHRYVITTVEVDAVMFGRNIKPISFVYSGLITFGFSMFVNMVMHFKLKKINMVESLKSVE
;
A
#
# COMPACT_ATOMS: atom_id res chain seq x y z
N PRO A 1 1.30 56.71 -20.30
CA PRO A 1 2.51 55.98 -20.19
C PRO A 1 3.40 56.64 -19.13
N ASN A 2 3.84 55.94 -18.18
CA ASN A 2 4.63 56.35 -17.02
C ASN A 2 3.83 56.91 -15.83
N HIS A 3 3.23 56.01 -15.09
CA HIS A 3 3.02 56.17 -13.65
C HIS A 3 2.79 54.78 -13.07
N ASN A 4 3.86 54.06 -12.81
CA ASN A 4 3.83 52.85 -11.96
C ASN A 4 5.24 52.38 -11.58
N GLU A 5 6.17 53.28 -11.32
CA GLU A 5 7.53 52.88 -10.86
C GLU A 5 7.92 53.38 -9.45
N ASP A 6 7.08 54.19 -8.78
CA ASP A 6 7.49 54.77 -7.47
C ASP A 6 6.74 54.17 -6.25
N ASN A 7 5.93 53.15 -6.45
CA ASN A 7 5.27 52.48 -5.30
C ASN A 7 5.86 51.13 -4.91
N ASP A 8 6.89 50.70 -5.64
CA ASP A 8 7.51 49.37 -5.42
C ASP A 8 8.68 49.39 -4.42
N ALA A 9 9.21 50.59 -4.11
CA ALA A 9 10.41 50.71 -3.27
C ALA A 9 10.12 50.77 -1.76
N SER A 10 8.88 51.03 -1.34
CA SER A 10 8.54 51.04 0.10
C SER A 10 7.84 49.78 0.60
N GLN A 11 7.37 48.95 -0.31
CA GLN A 11 6.90 47.59 0.06
C GLN A 11 8.07 46.59 0.11
N HIS A 12 9.17 46.88 -0.56
CA HIS A 12 10.33 45.97 -0.57
C HIS A 12 11.14 45.94 0.74
N HIS A 13 10.93 46.88 1.66
CA HIS A 13 11.65 46.87 2.94
C HIS A 13 10.90 46.24 4.12
N GLN A 14 9.61 46.01 3.98
CA GLN A 14 8.86 45.17 4.92
C GLN A 14 8.72 43.72 4.44
N GLU A 15 8.93 43.44 3.15
CA GLU A 15 9.00 42.09 2.61
C GLU A 15 10.35 41.40 2.87
N ILE A 16 11.44 42.13 3.07
CA ILE A 16 12.77 41.53 3.30
C ILE A 16 12.90 40.87 4.68
N LEU A 17 12.07 41.19 5.66
CA LEU A 17 12.00 40.48 6.95
C LEU A 17 10.99 39.34 6.97
N ARG A 18 10.09 39.28 5.98
CA ARG A 18 9.24 38.11 5.73
C ARG A 18 9.82 37.15 4.67
N VAL A 19 10.88 37.63 3.98
CA VAL A 19 11.53 36.87 2.90
C VAL A 19 12.45 35.76 3.44
N GLY A 20 12.88 35.85 4.72
CA GLY A 20 13.66 34.76 5.35
C GLY A 20 12.83 33.46 5.53
N ASP A 21 11.64 33.65 6.04
CA ASP A 21 10.74 32.50 6.23
C ASP A 21 10.02 32.09 4.92
N GLY A 22 9.73 33.10 4.07
CA GLY A 22 9.13 32.87 2.76
C GLY A 22 10.10 32.23 1.75
N GLN A 23 11.42 32.51 1.92
CA GLN A 23 12.41 31.91 1.03
C GLN A 23 12.65 30.43 1.35
N ALA A 24 12.57 30.06 2.63
CA ALA A 24 12.63 28.64 3.03
C ALA A 24 11.36 27.86 2.60
N GLU A 25 10.20 28.51 2.70
CA GLU A 25 8.96 27.96 2.15
C GLU A 25 8.96 27.95 0.60
N LEU A 26 9.55 29.01 0.01
CA LEU A 26 9.68 29.10 -1.45
C LEU A 26 10.69 28.06 -1.98
N ASP A 27 11.80 27.84 -1.25
CA ASP A 27 12.79 26.82 -1.61
C ASP A 27 12.27 25.41 -1.32
N LYS A 28 11.43 25.26 -0.29
CA LYS A 28 10.66 24.03 -0.07
C LYS A 28 9.62 23.85 -1.17
N GLY A 29 8.87 24.89 -1.47
CA GLY A 29 7.91 24.87 -2.58
C GLY A 29 8.58 24.69 -3.93
N LYS A 30 9.79 25.26 -4.13
CA LYS A 30 10.58 25.03 -5.34
C LYS A 30 11.09 23.60 -5.43
N LYS A 31 11.48 23.00 -4.30
CA LYS A 31 11.92 21.61 -4.22
C LYS A 31 10.76 20.65 -4.45
N GLU A 32 9.62 20.95 -3.82
CA GLU A 32 8.38 20.22 -4.10
C GLU A 32 7.90 20.47 -5.54
N LEU A 33 8.12 21.70 -6.05
CA LEU A 33 7.78 22.03 -7.44
C LEU A 33 8.74 21.35 -8.43
N GLU A 34 10.05 21.30 -8.13
CA GLU A 34 11.03 20.58 -8.97
C GLU A 34 10.85 19.06 -8.86
N ALA A 35 10.53 18.56 -7.67
CA ALA A 35 10.12 17.18 -7.50
C ALA A 35 8.82 16.90 -8.27
N LYS A 36 7.81 17.78 -8.08
CA LYS A 36 6.55 17.70 -8.82
C LYS A 36 6.72 17.96 -10.32
N LYS A 37 7.74 18.74 -10.71
CA LYS A 37 8.04 19.05 -12.12
C LYS A 37 8.73 17.87 -12.80
N THR A 38 9.54 17.14 -12.04
CA THR A 38 10.17 15.89 -12.50
C THR A 38 9.14 14.78 -12.55
N GLU A 39 8.28 14.74 -11.55
CA GLU A 39 7.11 13.89 -11.49
C GLU A 39 6.11 14.27 -12.59
N LEU A 40 5.93 15.59 -12.79
CA LEU A 40 5.12 16.12 -13.90
C LEU A 40 5.77 15.81 -15.27
N SER A 41 7.12 15.70 -15.32
CA SER A 41 7.81 15.27 -16.55
C SER A 41 7.62 13.78 -16.80
N ALA A 42 7.77 12.97 -15.75
CA ALA A 42 7.48 11.54 -15.83
C ALA A 42 5.97 11.31 -16.03
N ALA A 43 5.14 12.04 -15.27
CA ALA A 43 3.68 12.04 -15.47
C ALA A 43 3.29 12.64 -16.83
N LYS A 44 4.12 13.56 -17.41
CA LYS A 44 3.89 14.11 -18.73
C LYS A 44 4.27 13.13 -19.83
N GLU A 45 5.28 12.30 -19.58
CA GLU A 45 5.66 11.19 -20.46
C GLU A 45 4.65 10.04 -20.34
N GLU A 46 4.17 9.82 -19.14
CA GLU A 46 3.08 8.89 -18.82
C GLU A 46 1.72 9.46 -19.30
N ILE A 47 1.51 10.78 -19.15
CA ILE A 47 0.38 11.51 -19.78
C ILE A 47 0.52 11.44 -21.31
N CYS A 48 1.75 11.51 -21.85
CA CYS A 48 1.96 11.37 -23.30
C CYS A 48 1.68 9.93 -23.75
N THR A 49 2.02 8.95 -22.91
CA THR A 49 1.68 7.53 -23.14
C THR A 49 0.19 7.30 -22.90
N ASN A 50 -0.35 7.91 -21.85
CA ASN A 50 -1.79 7.89 -21.57
C ASN A 50 -2.57 8.77 -22.55
N GLN A 51 -1.95 9.88 -23.02
CA GLN A 51 -2.47 10.68 -24.12
C GLN A 51 -2.44 9.90 -25.43
N SER A 52 -1.36 9.12 -25.65
CA SER A 52 -1.31 8.16 -26.78
C SER A 52 -2.37 7.06 -26.63
N THR A 53 -2.56 6.59 -25.39
CA THR A 53 -3.62 5.60 -25.08
C THR A 53 -5.01 6.24 -25.14
N LEU A 54 -5.11 7.52 -24.75
CA LEU A 54 -6.32 8.32 -24.89
C LEU A 54 -6.58 8.66 -26.36
N ASP A 55 -5.50 8.97 -27.10
CA ASP A 55 -5.56 9.19 -28.56
C ASP A 55 -5.89 7.90 -29.29
N ASP A 56 -5.38 6.76 -28.79
CA ASP A 56 -5.78 5.44 -29.29
C ASP A 56 -7.21 5.08 -28.81
N GLY A 57 -7.57 5.46 -27.58
CA GLY A 57 -8.95 5.41 -27.10
C GLY A 57 -9.86 6.37 -27.87
N GLN A 58 -9.35 7.57 -28.18
CA GLN A 58 -10.05 8.52 -29.04
C GLN A 58 -10.16 8.01 -30.48
N LYS A 59 -9.08 7.38 -30.98
CA LYS A 59 -9.13 6.70 -32.29
C LYS A 59 -10.09 5.52 -32.27
N GLN A 60 -10.13 4.77 -31.17
CA GLN A 60 -11.12 3.70 -31.00
C GLN A 60 -12.54 4.27 -30.88
N LEU A 61 -12.69 5.42 -30.18
CA LEU A 61 -13.98 6.12 -30.09
C LEU A 61 -14.37 6.71 -31.43
N ASP A 62 -13.38 7.24 -32.16
CA ASP A 62 -13.62 7.77 -33.51
C ASP A 62 -13.82 6.62 -34.52
N ALA A 63 -13.12 5.50 -34.32
CA ALA A 63 -13.40 4.27 -35.05
C ALA A 63 -14.78 3.70 -34.68
N ALA A 64 -15.15 3.73 -33.38
CA ALA A 64 -16.50 3.34 -32.96
C ALA A 64 -17.56 4.30 -33.44
N LYS A 65 -17.26 5.63 -33.47
CA LYS A 65 -18.13 6.63 -34.12
C LYS A 65 -18.21 6.43 -35.61
N ALA A 66 -17.07 6.08 -36.26
CA ALA A 66 -17.05 5.73 -37.67
C ALA A 66 -17.83 4.45 -37.93
N GLN A 67 -17.68 3.45 -37.01
CA GLN A 67 -18.50 2.22 -37.06
C GLN A 67 -19.98 2.53 -36.81
N LEU A 68 -20.29 3.43 -35.85
CA LEU A 68 -21.67 3.86 -35.59
C LEU A 68 -22.22 4.67 -36.79
N SER A 69 -21.35 5.53 -37.37
CA SER A 69 -21.67 6.26 -38.58
C SER A 69 -21.86 5.30 -39.76
N SER A 70 -20.94 4.33 -39.89
CA SER A 70 -21.04 3.26 -40.89
C SER A 70 -22.26 2.36 -40.61
N GLY A 71 -22.51 2.05 -39.32
CA GLY A 71 -23.71 1.32 -38.94
C GLY A 71 -24.99 2.09 -39.18
N ARG A 72 -24.99 3.43 -38.97
CA ARG A 72 -26.07 4.33 -39.36
C ARG A 72 -26.23 4.36 -40.85
N GLN A 73 -25.14 4.50 -41.57
CA GLN A 73 -25.12 4.49 -43.00
C GLN A 73 -25.60 3.15 -43.56
N GLN A 74 -25.15 2.05 -42.97
CA GLN A 74 -25.67 0.72 -43.30
C GLN A 74 -27.14 0.54 -42.91
N LEU A 75 -27.58 1.21 -41.80
CA LEU A 75 -29.00 1.22 -41.44
C LEU A 75 -29.82 2.05 -42.43
N GLU A 76 -29.26 3.21 -42.82
CA GLU A 76 -29.87 4.06 -43.86
C GLU A 76 -29.86 3.36 -45.21
N GLU A 77 -28.76 2.63 -45.54
CA GLU A 77 -28.71 1.81 -46.76
C GLU A 77 -29.69 0.62 -46.66
N LYS A 78 -29.77 -0.04 -45.52
CA LYS A 78 -30.75 -1.09 -45.27
C LYS A 78 -32.17 -0.54 -45.23
N GLN A 79 -32.36 0.68 -44.69
CA GLN A 79 -33.63 1.37 -44.73
C GLN A 79 -33.98 1.79 -46.14
N ALA A 80 -32.95 2.26 -46.90
CA ALA A 80 -33.12 2.56 -48.30
C ALA A 80 -33.43 1.28 -49.12
N GLN A 81 -32.74 0.18 -48.79
CA GLN A 81 -33.02 -1.13 -49.38
C GLN A 81 -34.41 -1.64 -48.99
N LEU A 82 -34.84 -1.39 -47.73
CA LEU A 82 -36.20 -1.71 -47.29
C LEU A 82 -37.21 -0.86 -47.99
N ASN A 83 -36.93 0.45 -48.09
CA ASN A 83 -37.81 1.36 -48.83
C ASN A 83 -37.84 1.03 -50.35
N ALA A 84 -36.66 0.65 -50.89
CA ALA A 84 -36.57 0.15 -52.27
C ALA A 84 -37.34 -1.17 -52.44
N GLY A 85 -37.16 -2.09 -51.44
CA GLY A 85 -37.93 -3.33 -51.37
C GLY A 85 -39.43 -3.11 -51.19
N GLN A 86 -39.82 -2.10 -50.36
CA GLN A 86 -41.21 -1.68 -50.23
C GLN A 86 -41.74 -1.07 -51.54
N ALA A 87 -40.92 -0.23 -52.22
CA ALA A 87 -41.27 0.31 -53.51
C ALA A 87 -41.38 -0.80 -54.55
N GLU A 88 -40.48 -1.79 -54.47
CA GLU A 88 -40.53 -2.95 -55.38
C GLU A 88 -41.75 -3.84 -55.07
N ILE A 89 -42.09 -4.01 -53.78
CA ILE A 89 -43.32 -4.66 -53.35
C ILE A 89 -44.53 -3.87 -53.82
N GLN A 90 -44.47 -2.54 -53.70
CA GLN A 90 -45.55 -1.66 -54.13
C GLN A 90 -45.69 -1.68 -55.69
N ALA A 91 -44.55 -1.63 -56.38
CA ALA A 91 -44.52 -1.79 -57.84
C ALA A 91 -44.96 -3.20 -58.25
N ASN A 92 -44.57 -4.23 -57.48
CA ASN A 92 -45.07 -5.56 -57.78
C ASN A 92 -46.54 -5.75 -57.35
N THR A 93 -47.01 -5.02 -56.32
CA THR A 93 -48.42 -4.98 -55.92
C THR A 93 -49.23 -4.23 -56.97
N GLU A 94 -48.68 -3.12 -57.53
CA GLU A 94 -49.30 -2.44 -58.68
C GLU A 94 -49.31 -3.29 -59.92
N LYS A 95 -48.17 -4.02 -60.17
CA LYS A 95 -48.14 -5.02 -61.27
C LYS A 95 -49.16 -6.17 -61.04
N LEU A 96 -49.22 -6.58 -59.75
CA LEU A 96 -50.20 -7.63 -59.36
C LEU A 96 -51.63 -7.11 -59.50
N THR A 97 -51.90 -5.83 -59.13
CA THR A 97 -53.20 -5.19 -59.28
C THR A 97 -53.51 -4.99 -60.76
N SER A 98 -52.47 -4.62 -61.53
CA SER A 98 -52.66 -4.54 -63.02
C SER A 98 -52.86 -5.94 -63.61
N SER A 99 -52.09 -6.93 -63.10
CA SER A 99 -52.31 -8.34 -63.54
C SER A 99 -53.64 -8.88 -63.07
N GLN A 100 -54.11 -8.47 -61.86
CA GLN A 100 -55.45 -8.82 -61.40
C GLN A 100 -56.52 -8.12 -62.30
N ALA A 101 -56.29 -6.85 -62.61
CA ALA A 101 -57.15 -6.15 -63.52
C ALA A 101 -57.15 -6.76 -64.97
N GLU A 102 -55.92 -7.25 -65.38
CA GLU A 102 -55.84 -8.04 -66.64
C GLU A 102 -56.50 -9.41 -66.47
N LEU A 103 -56.42 -10.04 -65.32
CA LEU A 103 -57.09 -11.30 -64.98
C LEU A 103 -58.59 -11.07 -64.97
N ASP A 104 -59.08 -10.00 -64.31
CA ASP A 104 -60.48 -9.64 -64.23
C ASP A 104 -61.00 -9.27 -65.65
N ALA A 105 -60.12 -8.57 -66.38
CA ALA A 105 -60.39 -8.29 -67.80
C ALA A 105 -60.41 -9.53 -68.68
N ASN A 106 -59.53 -10.51 -68.34
CA ASN A 106 -59.51 -11.83 -68.98
C ASN A 106 -60.68 -12.70 -68.53
N GLU A 107 -61.04 -12.59 -67.25
CA GLU A 107 -62.23 -13.27 -66.66
C GLU A 107 -63.49 -12.69 -67.33
N GLN A 108 -63.53 -11.34 -67.52
CA GLN A 108 -64.61 -10.73 -68.23
C GLN A 108 -64.63 -11.18 -69.69
N LYS A 109 -63.43 -11.32 -70.34
CA LYS A 109 -63.31 -11.91 -71.69
C LYS A 109 -63.72 -13.35 -71.78
N LEU A 110 -63.47 -14.12 -70.66
CA LEU A 110 -63.92 -15.49 -70.57
C LEU A 110 -65.45 -15.57 -70.44
N LEU A 111 -66.03 -14.68 -69.58
CA LEU A 111 -67.48 -14.52 -69.47
C LEU A 111 -68.15 -14.10 -70.76
N ASP A 112 -67.49 -13.17 -71.48
CA ASP A 112 -67.94 -12.79 -72.80
C ASP A 112 -67.77 -13.92 -73.78
N GLY A 113 -66.66 -14.70 -73.68
CA GLY A 113 -66.44 -15.90 -74.49
C GLY A 113 -67.44 -17.03 -74.19
N GLU A 114 -67.85 -17.19 -72.90
CA GLU A 114 -68.92 -18.09 -72.51
C GLU A 114 -70.25 -17.65 -73.13
N LYS A 115 -70.44 -16.35 -73.27
CA LYS A 115 -71.59 -15.77 -73.90
C LYS A 115 -71.63 -16.01 -75.43
N GLU A 116 -70.39 -15.85 -76.05
CA GLU A 116 -70.22 -16.20 -77.48
C GLU A 116 -70.36 -17.72 -77.70
N ILE A 117 -69.94 -18.55 -76.73
CA ILE A 117 -70.12 -19.99 -76.84
C ILE A 117 -71.60 -20.41 -76.77
N ARG A 118 -72.43 -19.69 -76.01
CA ARG A 118 -73.88 -19.94 -75.90
C ARG A 118 -74.56 -19.55 -77.19
N GLU A 119 -74.03 -18.58 -77.92
CA GLU A 119 -74.65 -18.11 -79.21
C GLU A 119 -74.26 -18.96 -80.40
N ASN A 120 -73.26 -19.78 -80.33
CA ASN A 120 -72.77 -20.63 -81.41
C ASN A 120 -72.53 -22.09 -81.00
N GLU A 121 -73.62 -22.88 -80.90
CA GLU A 121 -73.54 -24.31 -80.55
C GLU A 121 -72.61 -25.15 -81.45
N GLN A 122 -72.28 -24.69 -82.61
CA GLN A 122 -71.43 -25.41 -83.58
C GLN A 122 -69.91 -25.23 -83.33
N LYS A 123 -69.49 -24.22 -82.54
CA LYS A 123 -68.11 -23.96 -82.14
C LYS A 123 -67.78 -24.41 -80.74
N LEU A 124 -68.74 -25.15 -80.12
CA LEU A 124 -68.59 -25.53 -78.69
C LEU A 124 -67.36 -26.43 -78.39
N LYS A 125 -66.91 -27.19 -79.36
CA LYS A 125 -65.78 -28.10 -79.25
C LYS A 125 -64.42 -27.38 -79.18
N ASP A 126 -64.30 -26.32 -80.00
CA ASP A 126 -63.07 -25.51 -80.07
C ASP A 126 -63.00 -24.52 -78.87
N ALA A 127 -64.14 -23.90 -78.53
CA ALA A 127 -64.26 -23.04 -77.37
C ALA A 127 -64.04 -23.80 -76.02
N LYS A 128 -64.47 -25.06 -75.99
CA LYS A 128 -64.17 -25.91 -74.77
C LYS A 128 -62.69 -26.23 -74.59
N LYS A 129 -61.96 -26.36 -75.74
CA LYS A 129 -60.52 -26.53 -75.72
C LYS A 129 -59.83 -25.24 -75.28
N ASP A 130 -60.26 -24.10 -75.80
CA ASP A 130 -59.77 -22.76 -75.49
C ASP A 130 -60.03 -22.43 -73.96
N LEU A 131 -61.25 -22.82 -73.49
CA LEU A 131 -61.59 -22.70 -72.06
C LEU A 131 -60.69 -23.50 -71.13
N ASN A 132 -60.34 -24.76 -71.52
CA ASN A 132 -59.46 -25.58 -70.80
C ASN A 132 -58.01 -25.05 -70.75
N ASP A 133 -57.58 -24.53 -71.93
CA ASP A 133 -56.26 -23.86 -72.01
C ASP A 133 -56.20 -22.56 -71.19
N ALA A 134 -57.32 -21.78 -71.22
CA ALA A 134 -57.46 -20.59 -70.37
C ALA A 134 -57.54 -20.90 -68.91
N LYS A 135 -58.26 -21.99 -68.50
CA LYS A 135 -58.29 -22.52 -67.12
C LYS A 135 -56.92 -22.97 -66.66
N LYS A 136 -56.14 -23.61 -67.52
CA LYS A 136 -54.78 -24.04 -67.25
C LYS A 136 -53.87 -22.81 -67.07
N LYS A 137 -53.97 -21.82 -67.97
CA LYS A 137 -53.25 -20.54 -67.83
C LYS A 137 -53.63 -19.78 -66.54
N LEU A 138 -54.92 -19.82 -66.14
CA LEU A 138 -55.40 -19.18 -64.91
C LEU A 138 -54.89 -19.94 -63.68
N SER A 139 -54.87 -21.30 -63.70
CA SER A 139 -54.30 -22.13 -62.64
C SER A 139 -52.80 -21.89 -62.51
N ASP A 140 -52.08 -21.83 -63.66
CA ASP A 140 -50.64 -21.58 -63.64
C ASP A 140 -50.35 -20.11 -63.21
N GLY A 141 -51.22 -19.14 -63.62
CA GLY A 141 -51.13 -17.77 -63.09
C GLY A 141 -51.40 -17.62 -61.61
N LYS A 142 -52.43 -18.37 -61.11
CA LYS A 142 -52.69 -18.44 -59.63
C LYS A 142 -51.57 -19.06 -58.87
N LYS A 143 -50.98 -20.12 -59.43
CA LYS A 143 -49.83 -20.76 -58.81
C LYS A 143 -48.62 -19.82 -58.75
N LYS A 144 -48.29 -19.16 -59.85
CA LYS A 144 -47.23 -18.13 -59.92
C LYS A 144 -47.49 -16.98 -58.97
N TYR A 145 -48.74 -16.57 -58.79
CA TYR A 145 -49.11 -15.53 -57.82
C TYR A 145 -48.90 -16.00 -56.38
N GLN A 146 -49.30 -17.22 -56.03
CA GLN A 146 -49.11 -17.77 -54.71
C GLN A 146 -47.62 -17.99 -54.40
N ASP A 147 -46.85 -18.48 -55.37
CA ASP A 147 -45.41 -18.68 -55.25
C ASP A 147 -44.70 -17.32 -55.12
N GLY A 148 -45.06 -16.31 -55.91
CA GLY A 148 -44.51 -14.96 -55.83
C GLY A 148 -44.89 -14.24 -54.55
N ARG A 149 -46.10 -14.44 -54.05
CA ARG A 149 -46.52 -13.93 -52.72
C ARG A 149 -45.75 -14.55 -51.61
N LYS A 150 -45.60 -15.88 -51.64
CA LYS A 150 -44.80 -16.60 -50.64
C LYS A 150 -43.34 -16.13 -50.65
N GLU A 151 -42.75 -15.95 -51.83
CA GLU A 151 -41.39 -15.41 -51.96
C GLU A 151 -41.26 -13.96 -51.44
N ALA A 152 -42.30 -13.15 -51.66
CA ALA A 152 -42.36 -11.79 -51.14
C ALA A 152 -42.49 -11.77 -49.58
N ASP A 153 -43.41 -12.60 -49.05
CA ASP A 153 -43.58 -12.73 -47.60
C ASP A 153 -42.32 -13.27 -46.92
N ASP A 154 -41.62 -14.25 -47.53
CA ASP A 154 -40.34 -14.77 -47.03
C ASP A 154 -39.23 -13.69 -47.10
N LYS A 155 -39.22 -12.87 -48.13
CA LYS A 155 -38.26 -11.74 -48.24
C LYS A 155 -38.54 -10.65 -47.20
N ILE A 156 -39.83 -10.34 -46.96
CA ILE A 156 -40.23 -9.39 -45.91
C ILE A 156 -39.83 -9.91 -44.52
N ALA A 157 -40.14 -11.19 -44.21
CA ALA A 157 -39.79 -11.81 -42.95
C ALA A 157 -38.26 -11.78 -42.71
N LYS A 158 -37.45 -12.14 -43.72
CA LYS A 158 -36.01 -12.05 -43.68
C LYS A 158 -35.48 -10.62 -43.52
N ALA A 159 -36.13 -9.64 -44.16
CA ALA A 159 -35.77 -8.24 -44.02
C ALA A 159 -36.12 -7.69 -42.63
N GLN A 160 -37.30 -8.08 -42.11
CA GLN A 160 -37.68 -7.73 -40.70
C GLN A 160 -36.73 -8.33 -39.68
N GLN A 161 -36.37 -9.59 -39.87
CA GLN A 161 -35.39 -10.25 -38.98
C GLN A 161 -34.04 -9.54 -39.03
N LYS A 162 -33.56 -9.14 -40.20
CA LYS A 162 -32.33 -8.35 -40.33
C LYS A 162 -32.43 -6.96 -39.68
N ILE A 163 -33.60 -6.33 -39.67
CA ILE A 163 -33.82 -5.07 -38.97
C ILE A 163 -33.83 -5.27 -37.46
N GLU A 164 -34.49 -6.35 -36.96
CA GLU A 164 -34.47 -6.68 -35.55
C GLU A 164 -33.05 -7.01 -35.07
N ASP A 165 -32.29 -7.78 -35.85
CA ASP A 165 -30.89 -8.10 -35.53
C ASP A 165 -30.03 -6.82 -35.56
N ALA A 166 -30.17 -5.97 -36.56
CA ALA A 166 -29.46 -4.68 -36.62
C ALA A 166 -29.90 -3.70 -35.52
N GLN A 167 -31.18 -3.73 -35.12
CA GLN A 167 -31.66 -2.93 -33.99
C GLN A 167 -31.07 -3.42 -32.69
N LYS A 168 -30.97 -4.75 -32.49
CA LYS A 168 -30.26 -5.34 -31.35
C LYS A 168 -28.78 -4.92 -31.34
N GLU A 169 -28.08 -5.01 -32.47
CA GLU A 169 -26.69 -4.54 -32.57
C GLU A 169 -26.55 -3.07 -32.18
N VAL A 170 -27.53 -2.22 -32.56
CA VAL A 170 -27.54 -0.79 -32.17
C VAL A 170 -27.88 -0.60 -30.70
N ASP A 171 -28.83 -1.39 -30.17
CA ASP A 171 -29.25 -1.32 -28.77
C ASP A 171 -28.14 -1.89 -27.83
N ASP A 172 -27.35 -2.85 -28.34
CA ASP A 172 -26.17 -3.40 -27.63
C ASP A 172 -24.94 -2.46 -27.69
N ILE A 173 -24.94 -1.41 -28.54
CA ILE A 173 -23.88 -0.39 -28.50
C ILE A 173 -24.00 0.39 -27.21
N LYS A 174 -23.11 0.07 -26.26
CA LYS A 174 -22.98 0.82 -25.01
C LYS A 174 -22.71 2.30 -25.36
N THR A 175 -23.57 3.19 -24.91
CA THR A 175 -23.33 4.63 -25.03
C THR A 175 -21.97 4.95 -24.45
N PRO A 176 -21.07 5.61 -25.19
CA PRO A 176 -19.76 5.96 -24.64
C PRO A 176 -19.94 6.82 -23.40
N GLU A 177 -19.45 6.31 -22.27
CA GLU A 177 -19.44 7.04 -21.02
C GLU A 177 -18.17 7.92 -20.98
N TRP A 178 -18.36 9.20 -20.73
CA TRP A 178 -17.22 10.06 -20.50
C TRP A 178 -16.61 9.75 -19.14
N ILE A 179 -15.45 9.08 -19.12
CA ILE A 179 -14.68 8.90 -17.91
C ILE A 179 -13.82 10.15 -17.75
N ILE A 180 -14.28 11.08 -16.93
CA ILE A 180 -13.52 12.27 -16.56
C ILE A 180 -12.71 11.90 -15.32
N THR A 181 -11.43 11.66 -15.50
CA THR A 181 -10.49 11.43 -14.39
C THR A 181 -9.68 12.69 -14.16
N ASP A 182 -9.57 13.09 -12.88
CA ASP A 182 -8.60 14.09 -12.48
C ASP A 182 -7.25 13.44 -12.13
N ARG A 183 -6.27 14.24 -11.70
CA ARG A 183 -4.95 13.71 -11.32
C ARG A 183 -5.01 12.77 -10.12
N ASN A 184 -6.00 12.91 -9.24
CA ASN A 184 -6.12 12.09 -8.04
C ASN A 184 -6.72 10.72 -8.35
N ASP A 185 -7.39 10.60 -9.51
CA ASP A 185 -7.93 9.33 -10.00
C ASP A 185 -6.87 8.49 -10.73
N LEU A 186 -5.71 9.08 -11.04
CA LEU A 186 -4.58 8.35 -11.62
C LEU A 186 -3.82 7.61 -10.51
N PRO A 187 -3.79 6.26 -10.53
CA PRO A 187 -3.16 5.48 -9.46
C PRO A 187 -1.70 5.88 -9.23
N GLU A 188 -0.94 6.10 -10.29
CA GLU A 188 0.48 6.43 -10.21
C GLU A 188 0.73 7.81 -9.57
N TYR A 189 -0.18 8.75 -9.76
CA TYR A 189 -0.12 10.06 -9.12
C TYR A 189 -0.53 10.01 -7.65
N SER A 190 -1.61 9.31 -7.33
CA SER A 190 -2.09 9.12 -5.97
C SER A 190 -1.09 8.28 -5.15
N ASP A 191 -0.51 7.22 -5.73
CA ASP A 191 0.49 6.37 -5.09
C ASP A 191 1.75 7.14 -4.67
N PHE A 192 2.20 8.11 -5.47
CA PHE A 192 3.31 8.99 -5.05
C PHE A 192 2.95 9.82 -3.82
N GLY A 193 1.76 10.42 -3.82
CA GLY A 193 1.25 11.18 -2.69
C GLY A 193 1.14 10.31 -1.43
N ASP A 194 0.60 9.13 -1.57
CA ASP A 194 0.45 8.14 -0.51
C ASP A 194 1.82 7.69 0.03
N ASN A 195 2.78 7.39 -0.82
CA ASN A 195 4.14 7.04 -0.42
C ASN A 195 4.83 8.20 0.32
N ALA A 196 4.65 9.44 -0.13
CA ALA A 196 5.17 10.61 0.56
C ALA A 196 4.52 10.79 1.96
N GLU A 197 3.22 10.56 2.08
CA GLU A 197 2.51 10.64 3.37
C GLU A 197 2.94 9.53 4.32
N ARG A 198 3.19 8.32 3.82
CA ARG A 198 3.77 7.19 4.60
C ARG A 198 5.13 7.55 5.17
N LEU A 199 6.03 8.05 4.33
CA LEU A 199 7.36 8.51 4.78
C LEU A 199 7.24 9.62 5.81
N LYS A 200 6.31 10.55 5.63
CA LYS A 200 5.99 11.60 6.61
C LYS A 200 5.50 11.02 7.94
N ASN A 201 4.69 9.97 7.92
CA ASN A 201 4.20 9.32 9.14
C ASN A 201 5.30 8.53 9.85
N ILE A 202 6.16 7.81 9.12
CA ILE A 202 7.40 7.23 9.65
C ILE A 202 8.26 8.33 10.27
N GLY A 203 8.44 9.43 9.55
CA GLY A 203 9.21 10.59 9.97
C GLY A 203 8.67 11.31 11.21
N LYS A 204 7.42 11.06 11.63
CA LYS A 204 6.86 11.57 12.90
C LYS A 204 7.18 10.67 14.09
N VAL A 205 7.11 9.36 13.90
CA VAL A 205 7.22 8.37 14.99
C VAL A 205 8.67 8.16 15.42
N PHE A 206 9.57 7.92 14.48
CA PHE A 206 10.96 7.60 14.79
C PHE A 206 11.72 8.74 15.47
N PRO A 207 11.65 10.01 15.01
CA PRO A 207 12.31 11.12 15.69
C PRO A 207 11.84 11.31 17.13
N MET A 208 10.56 11.07 17.43
CA MET A 208 10.04 11.18 18.79
C MET A 208 10.79 10.25 19.75
N ILE A 209 11.07 9.02 19.32
CA ILE A 209 11.81 8.05 20.12
C ILE A 209 13.29 8.45 20.23
N PHE A 210 13.90 8.89 19.14
CA PHE A 210 15.28 9.38 19.14
C PHE A 210 15.44 10.58 20.09
N PHE A 211 14.52 11.55 20.08
CA PHE A 211 14.53 12.68 21.01
C PHE A 211 14.33 12.25 22.46
N LEU A 212 13.46 11.28 22.73
CA LEU A 212 13.28 10.76 24.08
C LEU A 212 14.58 10.12 24.60
N VAL A 213 15.25 9.31 23.78
CA VAL A 213 16.54 8.71 24.13
C VAL A 213 17.62 9.78 24.29
N ALA A 214 17.67 10.78 23.39
CA ALA A 214 18.62 11.91 23.47
C ALA A 214 18.39 12.73 24.77
N ALA A 215 17.13 12.99 25.13
CA ALA A 215 16.79 13.66 26.38
C ALA A 215 17.25 12.86 27.60
N LEU A 216 17.07 11.53 27.58
CA LEU A 216 17.54 10.64 28.64
C LEU A 216 19.08 10.67 28.78
N ILE A 217 19.79 10.61 27.66
CA ILE A 217 21.26 10.72 27.63
C ILE A 217 21.71 12.06 28.17
N SER A 218 21.08 13.15 27.68
CA SER A 218 21.41 14.52 28.11
C SER A 218 21.14 14.72 29.60
N LEU A 219 20.00 14.26 30.10
CA LEU A 219 19.67 14.30 31.52
C LEU A 219 20.73 13.57 32.36
N THR A 220 21.12 12.38 31.90
CA THR A 220 22.13 11.57 32.60
C THR A 220 23.48 12.26 32.62
N THR A 221 23.93 12.73 31.45
CA THR A 221 25.24 13.36 31.30
C THR A 221 25.33 14.68 32.07
N MET A 222 24.28 15.50 32.01
CA MET A 222 24.23 16.78 32.70
C MET A 222 24.09 16.62 34.21
N THR A 223 23.27 15.67 34.67
CA THR A 223 23.16 15.34 36.10
C THR A 223 24.53 14.96 36.64
N ARG A 224 25.25 14.12 35.93
CA ARG A 224 26.60 13.69 36.30
C ARG A 224 27.58 14.86 36.33
N MET A 225 27.64 15.68 35.25
CA MET A 225 28.55 16.82 35.16
C MET A 225 28.32 17.82 36.31
N VAL A 226 27.06 18.06 36.64
CA VAL A 226 26.69 18.91 37.79
C VAL A 226 27.04 18.27 39.13
N GLU A 227 26.84 16.96 39.27
CA GLU A 227 27.22 16.22 40.49
C GLU A 227 28.74 16.15 40.70
N GLU A 228 29.54 15.96 39.65
CA GLU A 228 31.02 16.00 39.69
C GLU A 228 31.57 17.37 40.12
N GLN A 229 30.90 18.44 39.71
CA GLN A 229 31.31 19.78 40.08
C GLN A 229 30.58 20.34 41.31
N ARG A 230 29.95 19.45 42.10
CA ARG A 230 29.14 19.84 43.26
C ARG A 230 29.86 20.72 44.24
N THR A 231 31.13 20.42 44.57
CA THR A 231 31.96 21.24 45.47
C THR A 231 32.23 22.63 44.93
N GLN A 232 32.57 22.77 43.63
CA GLN A 232 32.76 24.03 42.99
C GLN A 232 31.47 24.88 42.97
N ILE A 233 30.33 24.22 42.70
CA ILE A 233 28.99 24.84 42.75
C ILE A 233 28.73 25.34 44.18
N GLY A 234 29.04 24.54 45.17
CA GLY A 234 28.91 24.90 46.59
C GLY A 234 29.78 26.10 46.95
N THR A 235 31.03 26.13 46.53
CA THR A 235 31.95 27.27 46.72
C THR A 235 31.45 28.55 46.03
N MET A 236 31.06 28.49 44.77
CA MET A 236 30.50 29.65 44.05
C MET A 236 29.24 30.17 44.76
N LYS A 237 28.38 29.28 45.22
CA LYS A 237 27.16 29.63 45.93
C LYS A 237 27.47 30.26 47.31
N ALA A 238 28.49 29.76 48.01
CA ALA A 238 28.97 30.34 49.27
C ALA A 238 29.58 31.75 49.07
N LEU A 239 30.24 31.99 47.93
CA LEU A 239 30.78 33.29 47.52
C LEU A 239 29.69 34.29 47.05
N GLY A 240 28.38 33.88 47.04
CA GLY A 240 27.29 34.78 46.69
C GLY A 240 26.88 34.78 45.23
N TYR A 241 27.42 33.92 44.37
CA TYR A 241 26.98 33.82 42.98
C TYR A 241 25.53 33.35 42.89
N GLY A 242 24.75 34.04 42.07
CA GLY A 242 23.34 33.71 41.84
C GLY A 242 23.14 32.35 41.17
N LYS A 243 22.02 31.69 41.45
CA LYS A 243 21.68 30.37 40.88
C LYS A 243 21.75 30.36 39.36
N VAL A 244 21.24 31.44 38.70
CA VAL A 244 21.27 31.61 37.25
C VAL A 244 22.68 31.73 36.70
N SER A 245 23.54 32.50 37.37
CA SER A 245 24.93 32.66 36.95
C SER A 245 25.73 31.35 37.06
N ILE A 246 25.45 30.51 38.05
CA ILE A 246 26.08 29.20 38.15
C ILE A 246 25.51 28.22 37.08
N ALA A 247 24.20 28.24 36.88
CA ALA A 247 23.55 27.38 35.88
C ALA A 247 23.95 27.74 34.45
N SER A 248 24.22 29.01 34.16
CA SER A 248 24.57 29.51 32.81
C SER A 248 25.80 28.81 32.21
N LYS A 249 26.78 28.45 33.02
CA LYS A 249 27.95 27.67 32.57
C LYS A 249 27.52 26.32 31.95
N TYR A 250 26.64 25.61 32.62
CA TYR A 250 26.15 24.27 32.19
C TYR A 250 25.19 24.39 31.02
N LEU A 251 24.32 25.41 31.06
CA LEU A 251 23.40 25.72 29.99
C LEU A 251 24.14 26.14 28.71
N CYS A 252 25.16 27.00 28.83
CA CYS A 252 25.99 27.39 27.69
C CYS A 252 26.71 26.17 27.07
N TYR A 253 27.29 25.32 27.91
CA TYR A 253 27.92 24.07 27.45
C TYR A 253 26.92 23.17 26.70
N ALA A 254 25.75 22.92 27.29
CA ALA A 254 24.72 22.10 26.69
C ALA A 254 24.21 22.73 25.37
N PHE A 255 24.03 24.05 25.35
CA PHE A 255 23.60 24.79 24.16
C PHE A 255 24.63 24.67 23.03
N LEU A 256 25.87 24.96 23.30
CA LEU A 256 26.93 24.89 22.28
C LEU A 256 27.14 23.48 21.76
N ALA A 257 27.13 22.49 22.63
CA ALA A 257 27.22 21.07 22.23
C ALA A 257 26.02 20.65 21.36
N THR A 258 24.81 21.08 21.73
CA THR A 258 23.60 20.75 20.97
C THR A 258 23.54 21.48 19.63
N VAL A 259 23.91 22.76 19.60
CA VAL A 259 23.95 23.53 18.35
C VAL A 259 25.01 22.94 17.41
N GLY A 260 26.22 22.66 17.92
CA GLY A 260 27.26 21.99 17.13
C GLY A 260 26.81 20.65 16.57
N GLY A 261 26.21 19.82 17.42
CA GLY A 261 25.63 18.54 17.01
C GLY A 261 24.49 18.69 16.01
N SER A 262 23.63 19.69 16.18
CA SER A 262 22.53 20.00 15.25
C SER A 262 23.05 20.43 13.88
N ILE A 263 24.08 21.29 13.82
CA ILE A 263 24.68 21.70 12.55
C ILE A 263 25.22 20.47 11.79
N VAL A 264 26.00 19.63 12.46
CA VAL A 264 26.53 18.40 11.83
C VAL A 264 25.40 17.45 11.45
N GLY A 265 24.40 17.28 12.33
CA GLY A 265 23.24 16.43 12.11
C GLY A 265 22.41 16.88 10.91
N VAL A 266 22.17 18.18 10.75
CA VAL A 266 21.45 18.74 9.60
C VAL A 266 22.28 18.58 8.33
N LEU A 267 23.56 18.94 8.35
CA LEU A 267 24.43 18.85 7.17
C LEU A 267 24.53 17.42 6.62
N LEU A 268 24.62 16.43 7.49
CA LEU A 268 24.71 15.02 7.08
C LEU A 268 23.31 14.41 6.86
N GLY A 269 22.40 14.65 7.79
CA GLY A 269 21.08 14.03 7.79
C GLY A 269 20.23 14.43 6.59
N GLU A 270 20.18 15.72 6.25
CA GLU A 270 19.40 16.22 5.12
C GLU A 270 20.03 15.95 3.75
N LYS A 271 21.21 15.37 3.70
CA LYS A 271 21.83 14.92 2.44
C LYS A 271 21.81 13.40 2.31
N VAL A 272 22.32 12.71 3.32
CA VAL A 272 22.54 11.27 3.25
C VAL A 272 21.23 10.49 3.27
N LEU A 273 20.33 10.82 4.22
CA LEU A 273 19.07 10.05 4.36
C LEU A 273 18.13 10.28 3.16
N PRO A 274 17.83 11.52 2.73
CA PRO A 274 17.00 11.71 1.55
C PRO A 274 17.61 11.10 0.29
N PHE A 275 18.94 11.19 0.11
CA PHE A 275 19.61 10.56 -1.03
C PHE A 275 19.34 9.05 -1.09
N ILE A 276 19.51 8.34 0.04
CA ILE A 276 19.29 6.89 0.09
C ILE A 276 17.81 6.58 -0.18
N ILE A 277 16.88 7.36 0.42
CA ILE A 277 15.44 7.16 0.24
C ILE A 277 15.03 7.40 -1.21
N ILE A 278 15.51 8.48 -1.81
CA ILE A 278 15.21 8.81 -3.21
C ILE A 278 15.73 7.73 -4.15
N GLN A 279 16.95 7.22 -3.92
CA GLN A 279 17.49 6.12 -4.73
C GLN A 279 16.67 4.84 -4.57
N ALA A 280 16.19 4.52 -3.37
CA ALA A 280 15.34 3.37 -3.11
C ALA A 280 13.99 3.49 -3.83
N TYR A 281 13.36 4.66 -3.76
CA TYR A 281 12.07 4.92 -4.43
C TYR A 281 12.21 5.19 -5.94
N GLY A 282 13.40 5.58 -6.40
CA GLY A 282 13.69 5.78 -7.82
C GLY A 282 13.51 4.53 -8.67
N ILE A 283 13.50 3.34 -8.04
CA ILE A 283 13.19 2.06 -8.71
C ILE A 283 11.69 2.00 -9.07
N MET A 284 10.82 2.59 -8.26
CA MET A 284 9.37 2.58 -8.46
C MET A 284 8.89 3.65 -9.44
N TYR A 285 9.62 4.76 -9.52
CA TYR A 285 9.22 5.92 -10.32
C TYR A 285 10.30 6.24 -11.36
N TRP A 286 9.94 6.21 -12.62
CA TRP A 286 10.89 6.45 -13.70
C TRP A 286 11.50 7.86 -13.60
N ASN A 287 12.84 7.92 -13.63
CA ASN A 287 13.65 9.14 -13.66
C ASN A 287 13.51 10.11 -12.46
N VAL A 288 12.82 9.75 -11.40
CA VAL A 288 12.67 10.62 -10.23
C VAL A 288 14.05 11.00 -9.64
N GLY A 289 14.94 10.02 -9.49
CA GLY A 289 16.25 10.23 -8.89
C GLY A 289 17.16 11.24 -9.62
N ASN A 290 17.02 11.39 -10.93
CA ASN A 290 17.84 12.30 -11.74
C ASN A 290 17.42 13.77 -11.65
N TYR A 291 16.16 14.02 -11.25
CA TYR A 291 15.58 15.37 -11.22
C TYR A 291 15.36 15.91 -9.81
N MET A 292 15.48 15.06 -8.77
CA MET A 292 15.36 15.52 -7.40
C MET A 292 16.63 16.27 -6.94
N GLN A 293 16.48 17.55 -6.68
CA GLN A 293 17.50 18.33 -6.02
C GLN A 293 17.40 18.16 -4.51
N LEU A 294 18.47 17.68 -3.89
CA LEU A 294 18.59 17.58 -2.44
C LEU A 294 18.90 18.97 -1.86
N ASN A 295 17.89 19.77 -1.64
CA ASN A 295 18.06 21.06 -0.97
C ASN A 295 17.99 20.87 0.56
N TYR A 296 18.56 21.83 1.31
CA TYR A 296 18.39 21.88 2.76
C TYR A 296 17.03 22.48 3.09
N GLU A 297 16.21 21.71 3.83
CA GLU A 297 14.89 22.14 4.27
C GLU A 297 14.96 22.84 5.63
N MET A 298 15.24 24.13 5.61
CA MET A 298 15.48 24.95 6.81
C MET A 298 14.35 24.85 7.84
N HIS A 299 13.11 24.61 7.39
CA HIS A 299 11.97 24.46 8.28
C HIS A 299 12.12 23.21 9.18
N TYR A 300 12.43 22.04 8.59
CA TYR A 300 12.66 20.81 9.35
C TYR A 300 13.95 20.86 10.15
N ALA A 301 15.01 21.46 9.60
CA ALA A 301 16.25 21.70 10.32
C ALA A 301 16.02 22.49 11.61
N LEU A 302 15.24 23.58 11.54
CA LEU A 302 14.90 24.39 12.71
C LEU A 302 14.00 23.65 13.71
N ILE A 303 13.01 22.90 13.25
CA ILE A 303 12.16 22.09 14.14
C ILE A 303 12.99 21.04 14.87
N ALA A 304 13.81 20.28 14.13
CA ALA A 304 14.63 19.23 14.71
C ALA A 304 15.69 19.80 15.69
N SER A 305 16.39 20.85 15.28
CA SER A 305 17.37 21.55 16.13
C SER A 305 16.72 22.19 17.35
N GLY A 306 15.55 22.82 17.17
CA GLY A 306 14.77 23.40 18.26
C GLY A 306 14.32 22.35 19.27
N ALA A 307 13.80 21.20 18.80
CA ALA A 307 13.44 20.07 19.65
C ALA A 307 14.64 19.52 20.41
N ALA A 308 15.79 19.35 19.74
CA ALA A 308 17.03 18.92 20.38
C ALA A 308 17.48 19.92 21.48
N VAL A 309 17.46 21.24 21.18
CA VAL A 309 17.79 22.27 22.15
C VAL A 309 16.83 22.27 23.34
N ILE A 310 15.51 22.17 23.10
CA ILE A 310 14.51 22.12 24.17
C ILE A 310 14.75 20.90 25.06
N CYS A 311 14.97 19.72 24.48
CA CYS A 311 15.23 18.47 25.22
C CYS A 311 16.50 18.57 26.07
N THR A 312 17.62 19.03 25.48
CA THR A 312 18.92 19.10 26.17
C THR A 312 18.96 20.21 27.19
N MET A 313 18.44 21.39 26.86
CA MET A 313 18.36 22.53 27.78
C MET A 313 17.40 22.25 28.95
N GLY A 314 16.24 21.63 28.65
CA GLY A 314 15.27 21.20 29.67
C GLY A 314 15.89 20.18 30.63
N ALA A 315 16.59 19.17 30.13
CA ALA A 315 17.30 18.18 30.94
C ALA A 315 18.40 18.82 31.81
N THR A 316 19.16 19.76 31.21
CA THR A 316 20.23 20.50 31.91
C THR A 316 19.65 21.40 33.01
N LEU A 317 18.59 22.14 32.70
CA LEU A 317 17.91 23.02 33.65
C LEU A 317 17.36 22.23 34.83
N PHE A 318 16.69 21.09 34.55
CA PHE A 318 16.19 20.21 35.60
C PHE A 318 17.30 19.68 36.52
N SER A 319 18.41 19.26 35.92
CA SER A 319 19.57 18.78 36.66
C SER A 319 20.21 19.85 37.53
N CYS A 320 20.44 21.05 36.95
CA CYS A 320 20.98 22.20 37.68
C CYS A 320 20.05 22.67 38.80
N ALA A 321 18.73 22.79 38.50
CA ALA A 321 17.75 23.26 39.48
C ALA A 321 17.74 22.40 40.73
N LYS A 322 17.83 21.06 40.55
CA LYS A 322 17.87 20.10 41.62
C LYS A 322 19.10 20.30 42.52
N THR A 323 20.29 20.41 41.96
CA THR A 323 21.55 20.59 42.73
C THR A 323 21.64 22.01 43.32
N LEU A 324 21.21 23.02 42.59
CA LEU A 324 21.18 24.40 43.07
C LEU A 324 20.13 24.69 44.15
N ALA A 325 19.18 23.76 44.39
CA ALA A 325 18.26 23.83 45.52
C ALA A 325 18.93 23.48 46.86
N GLU A 326 20.02 22.69 46.83
CA GLU A 326 20.73 22.29 48.03
C GLU A 326 21.51 23.49 48.61
N THR A 327 21.76 23.47 49.94
CA THR A 327 22.54 24.51 50.64
C THR A 327 24.03 24.41 50.30
N PRO A 328 24.80 25.52 50.32
CA PRO A 328 26.24 25.48 50.08
C PRO A 328 27.00 24.47 50.94
N ALA A 329 26.68 24.41 52.22
CA ALA A 329 27.31 23.48 53.15
C ALA A 329 27.05 22.02 52.82
N SER A 330 25.83 21.69 52.27
CA SER A 330 25.53 20.32 51.84
C SER A 330 26.23 19.95 50.53
N LEU A 331 26.44 20.96 49.65
CA LEU A 331 27.14 20.77 48.38
C LEU A 331 28.63 20.53 48.54
N MET A 332 29.24 21.14 49.56
CA MET A 332 30.68 21.03 49.85
C MET A 332 31.01 19.75 50.60
N ARG A 333 30.00 19.10 51.23
CA ARG A 333 30.22 17.81 51.92
C ARG A 333 30.11 16.65 50.93
N PRO A 334 30.97 15.61 51.05
CA PRO A 334 30.79 14.41 50.28
C PRO A 334 29.41 13.81 50.57
N PRO A 335 28.69 13.30 49.53
CA PRO A 335 27.41 12.66 49.74
C PRO A 335 27.56 11.42 50.66
N ALA A 336 26.67 11.30 51.64
CA ALA A 336 26.68 10.17 52.52
C ALA A 336 26.52 8.84 51.72
N PRO A 337 27.27 7.81 52.08
CA PRO A 337 27.11 6.50 51.44
C PRO A 337 25.67 6.01 51.55
N LYS A 338 25.11 5.59 50.41
CA LYS A 338 23.74 5.03 50.41
C LYS A 338 23.71 3.72 51.18
N GLU A 339 22.81 3.62 52.15
CA GLU A 339 22.60 2.38 52.91
C GLU A 339 22.26 1.21 52.01
N GLY A 340 22.89 0.07 52.25
CA GLY A 340 22.61 -1.17 51.53
C GLY A 340 21.33 -1.82 52.05
N LYS A 341 20.24 -1.69 51.32
CA LYS A 341 18.98 -2.41 51.60
C LYS A 341 19.01 -3.79 50.94
N ARG A 342 18.36 -4.78 51.61
CA ARG A 342 18.19 -6.12 51.00
C ARG A 342 17.48 -6.00 49.63
N ILE A 343 18.01 -6.69 48.62
CA ILE A 343 17.47 -6.67 47.26
C ILE A 343 16.47 -7.82 47.07
N LEU A 344 15.56 -7.66 46.10
CA LEU A 344 14.52 -8.66 45.78
C LEU A 344 15.10 -10.05 45.48
N ILE A 345 16.24 -10.11 44.79
CA ILE A 345 16.92 -11.37 44.44
C ILE A 345 17.45 -12.12 45.68
N GLU A 346 17.78 -11.40 46.75
CA GLU A 346 18.15 -12.03 48.02
C GLU A 346 17.00 -12.82 48.65
N ARG A 347 15.75 -12.50 48.31
CA ARG A 347 14.57 -13.24 48.81
C ARG A 347 14.38 -14.57 48.07
N ILE A 348 14.96 -14.72 46.87
CA ILE A 348 14.93 -15.96 46.09
C ILE A 348 16.14 -16.81 46.53
N GLY A 349 16.01 -17.54 47.63
CA GLY A 349 17.10 -18.28 48.27
C GLY A 349 17.81 -19.27 47.34
N PHE A 350 17.09 -19.89 46.41
CA PHE A 350 17.65 -20.83 45.44
C PHE A 350 18.70 -20.16 44.53
N ILE A 351 18.35 -19.02 43.91
CA ILE A 351 19.27 -18.29 43.03
C ILE A 351 20.42 -17.69 43.83
N TRP A 352 20.11 -17.10 45.01
CA TRP A 352 21.11 -16.39 45.79
C TRP A 352 22.21 -17.33 46.37
N LYS A 353 21.86 -18.55 46.74
CA LYS A 353 22.84 -19.52 47.28
C LYS A 353 23.88 -19.94 46.23
N HIS A 354 23.49 -20.08 44.98
CA HIS A 354 24.37 -20.55 43.91
C HIS A 354 25.25 -19.45 43.29
N LEU A 355 25.01 -18.17 43.62
CA LEU A 355 25.83 -17.07 43.11
C LEU A 355 27.16 -16.98 43.88
N SER A 356 28.26 -16.78 43.12
CA SER A 356 29.57 -16.46 43.70
C SER A 356 29.56 -15.11 44.41
N PHE A 357 30.52 -14.88 45.31
CA PHE A 357 30.65 -13.61 46.02
C PHE A 357 30.68 -12.40 45.10
N SER A 358 31.44 -12.48 43.98
CA SER A 358 31.56 -11.42 43.00
C SER A 358 30.18 -11.08 42.36
N TRP A 359 29.38 -12.10 42.03
CA TRP A 359 28.03 -11.91 41.51
C TRP A 359 27.09 -11.31 42.55
N LYS A 360 27.16 -11.76 43.81
CA LYS A 360 26.36 -11.20 44.91
C LYS A 360 26.69 -9.72 45.13
N SER A 361 27.97 -9.36 45.07
CA SER A 361 28.43 -7.97 45.19
C SER A 361 27.96 -7.11 44.05
N SER A 362 28.11 -7.58 42.80
CA SER A 362 27.62 -6.86 41.60
C SER A 362 26.12 -6.64 41.65
N MET A 363 25.32 -7.64 42.04
CA MET A 363 23.88 -7.51 42.18
C MET A 363 23.48 -6.48 43.25
N ARG A 364 24.09 -6.53 44.43
CA ARG A 364 23.83 -5.54 45.47
C ARG A 364 24.15 -4.13 44.99
N ASN A 365 25.26 -3.97 44.32
CA ASN A 365 25.69 -2.68 43.76
C ASN A 365 24.75 -2.17 42.72
N LEU A 366 24.31 -3.02 41.81
CA LEU A 366 23.34 -2.70 40.73
C LEU A 366 22.04 -2.13 41.31
N PHE A 367 21.46 -2.81 42.29
CA PHE A 367 20.21 -2.38 42.90
C PHE A 367 20.35 -1.24 43.93
N ARG A 368 21.57 -0.94 44.40
CA ARG A 368 21.86 0.24 45.23
C ARG A 368 21.61 1.53 44.44
N TYR A 369 21.96 1.56 43.17
CA TYR A 369 21.84 2.72 42.30
C TYR A 369 20.66 2.58 41.31
N LYS A 370 19.43 2.51 41.85
CA LYS A 370 18.20 2.25 41.08
C LYS A 370 18.00 3.19 39.88
N LYS A 371 18.32 4.48 40.04
CA LYS A 371 18.22 5.43 38.92
C LYS A 371 19.07 5.00 37.73
N ARG A 372 20.33 4.67 37.98
CA ARG A 372 21.25 4.17 36.95
C ARG A 372 20.77 2.88 36.34
N LEU A 373 20.31 1.94 37.19
CA LEU A 373 19.73 0.68 36.73
C LEU A 373 18.61 0.93 35.70
N PHE A 374 17.60 1.72 36.05
CA PHE A 374 16.49 2.01 35.17
C PHE A 374 16.92 2.77 33.92
N MET A 375 17.77 3.78 34.03
CA MET A 375 18.27 4.57 32.91
C MET A 375 19.03 3.68 31.92
N THR A 376 19.87 2.78 32.40
CA THR A 376 20.61 1.83 31.54
C THR A 376 19.66 0.83 30.88
N ILE A 377 18.72 0.25 31.61
CA ILE A 377 17.74 -0.68 31.06
C ILE A 377 16.87 0.04 30.01
N PHE A 378 16.34 1.22 30.31
CA PHE A 378 15.51 1.97 29.34
C PHE A 378 16.29 2.42 28.11
N GLY A 379 17.55 2.82 28.27
CA GLY A 379 18.41 3.18 27.15
C GLY A 379 18.67 2.00 26.21
N ILE A 380 19.03 0.84 26.78
CA ILE A 380 19.25 -0.39 26.01
C ILE A 380 17.93 -0.90 25.43
N ALA A 381 16.85 -0.88 26.20
CA ALA A 381 15.53 -1.33 25.75
C ALA A 381 14.98 -0.45 24.62
N GLY A 382 15.18 0.85 24.68
CA GLY A 382 14.81 1.76 23.59
C GLY A 382 15.54 1.45 22.29
N SER A 383 16.86 1.26 22.39
CA SER A 383 17.69 0.92 21.22
C SER A 383 17.35 -0.46 20.65
N MET A 384 17.22 -1.47 21.52
CA MET A 384 16.80 -2.82 21.14
C MET A 384 15.40 -2.81 20.52
N GLY A 385 14.46 -2.08 21.13
CA GLY A 385 13.09 -1.95 20.63
C GLY A 385 13.04 -1.33 19.24
N LEU A 386 13.80 -0.25 18.99
CA LEU A 386 13.89 0.37 17.66
C LEU A 386 14.49 -0.58 16.61
N MET A 387 15.52 -1.32 16.98
CA MET A 387 16.15 -2.30 16.10
C MET A 387 15.19 -3.45 15.78
N LEU A 388 14.46 -3.93 16.77
CA LEU A 388 13.44 -4.97 16.60
C LEU A 388 12.28 -4.48 15.74
N VAL A 389 11.88 -3.20 15.86
CA VAL A 389 10.90 -2.61 14.94
C VAL A 389 11.43 -2.60 13.50
N GLY A 390 12.69 -2.25 13.29
CA GLY A 390 13.29 -2.29 11.96
C GLY A 390 13.24 -3.69 11.34
N PHE A 391 13.72 -4.70 12.06
CA PHE A 391 13.65 -6.10 11.58
C PHE A 391 12.21 -6.59 11.47
N GLY A 392 11.33 -6.23 12.39
CA GLY A 392 9.92 -6.59 12.35
C GLY A 392 9.18 -5.96 11.17
N LEU A 393 9.48 -4.72 10.81
CA LEU A 393 8.98 -4.10 9.58
C LEU A 393 9.48 -4.85 8.34
N TYR A 394 10.76 -5.23 8.33
CA TYR A 394 11.32 -6.02 7.26
C TYR A 394 10.56 -7.34 7.08
N ASP A 395 10.40 -8.11 8.17
CA ASP A 395 9.64 -9.36 8.14
C ASP A 395 8.20 -9.15 7.66
N SER A 396 7.51 -8.18 8.24
CA SER A 396 6.09 -7.91 7.97
C SER A 396 5.83 -7.45 6.54
N ILE A 397 6.80 -6.79 5.91
CA ILE A 397 6.66 -6.26 4.54
C ILE A 397 7.13 -7.30 3.52
N MET A 398 8.27 -7.96 3.76
CA MET A 398 8.83 -8.92 2.80
C MET A 398 8.01 -10.20 2.67
N ASP A 399 7.26 -10.56 3.72
CA ASP A 399 6.43 -11.77 3.68
C ASP A 399 5.08 -11.58 2.96
N ILE A 400 4.72 -10.34 2.57
CA ILE A 400 3.41 -10.05 1.96
C ILE A 400 3.18 -10.88 0.69
N ALA A 401 4.17 -10.92 -0.21
CA ALA A 401 4.05 -11.66 -1.46
C ALA A 401 3.85 -13.17 -1.20
N LEU A 402 4.62 -13.74 -0.28
CA LEU A 402 4.50 -15.14 0.11
C LEU A 402 3.16 -15.42 0.78
N LEU A 403 2.74 -14.57 1.72
CA LEU A 403 1.47 -14.75 2.40
C LEU A 403 0.29 -14.66 1.43
N GLN A 404 0.32 -13.70 0.49
CA GLN A 404 -0.76 -13.51 -0.47
C GLN A 404 -0.82 -14.60 -1.52
N TYR A 405 0.30 -14.91 -2.16
CA TYR A 405 0.33 -15.73 -3.37
C TYR A 405 0.73 -17.20 -3.13
N ASP A 406 1.09 -17.56 -1.90
CA ASP A 406 1.36 -18.95 -1.52
C ASP A 406 0.36 -19.48 -0.49
N GLN A 407 -0.19 -18.62 0.39
CA GLN A 407 -1.08 -19.06 1.46
C GLN A 407 -2.55 -18.65 1.29
N ILE A 408 -2.84 -17.63 0.48
CA ILE A 408 -4.21 -17.12 0.28
C ILE A 408 -4.69 -17.40 -1.14
N GLN A 409 -3.93 -17.03 -2.17
CA GLN A 409 -4.25 -17.24 -3.57
C GLN A 409 -3.35 -18.34 -4.15
N HIS A 410 -3.93 -19.44 -4.56
CA HIS A 410 -3.20 -20.65 -4.97
C HIS A 410 -3.22 -20.89 -6.47
N TYR A 411 -4.06 -20.16 -7.24
CA TYR A 411 -4.11 -20.31 -8.69
C TYR A 411 -2.85 -19.77 -9.36
N ASP A 412 -2.47 -20.38 -10.47
CA ASP A 412 -1.22 -20.03 -11.17
C ASP A 412 -1.38 -18.84 -12.14
N ALA A 413 -2.59 -18.68 -12.73
CA ALA A 413 -2.88 -17.53 -13.59
C ALA A 413 -4.37 -17.20 -13.65
N MET A 414 -4.65 -15.96 -14.08
CA MET A 414 -5.98 -15.44 -14.36
C MET A 414 -6.05 -14.98 -15.81
N VAL A 415 -6.96 -15.53 -16.57
CA VAL A 415 -7.36 -15.10 -17.91
C VAL A 415 -8.43 -14.02 -17.74
N ILE A 416 -8.23 -12.87 -18.32
CA ILE A 416 -9.25 -11.84 -18.47
C ILE A 416 -9.96 -12.12 -19.78
N ASN A 417 -11.26 -12.39 -19.72
CA ASN A 417 -12.05 -12.70 -20.89
C ASN A 417 -12.45 -11.41 -21.63
N ASP A 418 -12.55 -11.52 -22.95
CA ASP A 418 -13.10 -10.44 -23.76
C ASP A 418 -14.62 -10.34 -23.50
N GLU A 419 -15.10 -9.17 -23.11
CA GLU A 419 -16.53 -8.93 -22.86
C GLU A 419 -17.34 -9.05 -24.17
N ASP A 420 -16.75 -8.68 -25.31
CA ASP A 420 -17.39 -8.68 -26.63
C ASP A 420 -17.30 -10.04 -27.33
N ALA A 421 -16.61 -11.03 -26.72
CA ALA A 421 -16.52 -12.37 -27.28
C ALA A 421 -17.88 -13.06 -27.35
N THR A 422 -18.13 -13.73 -28.46
CA THR A 422 -19.37 -14.49 -28.67
C THR A 422 -19.45 -15.72 -27.76
N ASP A 423 -20.65 -16.19 -27.49
CA ASP A 423 -20.87 -17.43 -26.70
C ASP A 423 -20.17 -18.66 -27.31
N SER A 424 -19.96 -18.68 -28.63
CA SER A 424 -19.22 -19.75 -29.29
C SER A 424 -17.73 -19.69 -28.96
N GLU A 425 -17.13 -18.51 -29.01
CA GLU A 425 -15.72 -18.30 -28.69
C GLU A 425 -15.42 -18.57 -27.22
N LYS A 426 -16.32 -18.14 -26.31
CA LYS A 426 -16.26 -18.47 -24.88
C LYS A 426 -16.31 -19.99 -24.66
N LYS A 427 -17.19 -20.70 -25.37
CA LYS A 427 -17.28 -22.17 -25.30
C LYS A 427 -16.06 -22.88 -25.86
N ASP A 428 -15.46 -22.36 -26.91
CA ASP A 428 -14.27 -22.97 -27.52
C ASP A 428 -13.05 -22.82 -26.59
N LEU A 429 -12.91 -21.68 -25.92
CA LEU A 429 -11.91 -21.49 -24.88
C LEU A 429 -12.12 -22.48 -23.70
N LEU A 430 -13.36 -22.63 -23.22
CA LEU A 430 -13.67 -23.55 -22.13
C LEU A 430 -13.39 -25.01 -22.51
N LYS A 431 -13.72 -25.41 -23.75
CA LYS A 431 -13.38 -26.77 -24.24
C LYS A 431 -11.88 -27.01 -24.30
N PHE A 432 -11.10 -25.97 -24.65
CA PHE A 432 -9.65 -26.07 -24.60
C PHE A 432 -9.15 -26.29 -23.18
N LEU A 433 -9.66 -25.50 -22.23
CA LEU A 433 -9.29 -25.62 -20.81
C LEU A 433 -9.68 -26.99 -20.24
N ASP A 434 -10.89 -27.50 -20.57
CA ASP A 434 -11.38 -28.83 -20.16
C ASP A 434 -10.54 -29.98 -20.77
N GLY A 435 -10.10 -29.81 -21.99
CA GLY A 435 -9.32 -30.82 -22.73
C GLY A 435 -7.83 -30.82 -22.45
N ASN A 436 -7.30 -29.81 -21.80
CA ASN A 436 -5.88 -29.67 -21.56
C ASN A 436 -5.41 -30.53 -20.37
N SER A 437 -4.47 -31.44 -20.62
CA SER A 437 -3.97 -32.37 -19.60
C SER A 437 -3.06 -31.73 -18.54
N GLU A 438 -2.56 -30.53 -18.77
CA GLU A 438 -1.64 -29.79 -17.90
C GLU A 438 -2.37 -29.01 -16.83
N ILE A 439 -3.66 -28.68 -17.06
CA ILE A 439 -4.51 -27.98 -16.11
C ILE A 439 -5.03 -28.98 -15.07
N ASP A 440 -4.90 -28.65 -13.80
CA ASP A 440 -5.51 -29.43 -12.71
C ASP A 440 -6.99 -29.08 -12.58
N HIS A 441 -7.28 -27.79 -12.47
CA HIS A 441 -8.63 -27.25 -12.44
C HIS A 441 -8.66 -25.78 -12.87
N TYR A 442 -9.83 -25.30 -13.21
CA TYR A 442 -10.09 -23.89 -13.45
C TYR A 442 -11.45 -23.49 -12.85
N THR A 443 -11.59 -22.18 -12.63
CA THR A 443 -12.84 -21.61 -12.09
C THR A 443 -13.13 -20.31 -12.84
N ARG A 444 -14.31 -20.22 -13.42
CA ARG A 444 -14.77 -18.92 -13.94
C ARG A 444 -15.18 -18.03 -12.78
N VAL A 445 -14.79 -16.78 -12.87
CA VAL A 445 -15.04 -15.80 -11.81
C VAL A 445 -15.58 -14.51 -12.38
N GLN A 446 -16.55 -13.92 -11.71
CA GLN A 446 -16.87 -12.53 -11.92
C GLN A 446 -15.99 -11.68 -11.03
N LEU A 447 -15.30 -10.71 -11.63
CA LEU A 447 -14.49 -9.74 -10.91
C LEU A 447 -14.96 -8.34 -11.27
N THR A 448 -15.81 -7.76 -10.43
CA THR A 448 -16.39 -6.44 -10.67
C THR A 448 -15.87 -5.43 -9.65
N LYS A 449 -15.28 -4.34 -10.13
CA LYS A 449 -14.84 -3.23 -9.29
C LYS A 449 -16.06 -2.44 -8.82
N MET A 450 -16.20 -2.29 -7.52
CA MET A 450 -17.25 -1.47 -6.87
C MET A 450 -16.64 -0.57 -5.82
N THR A 451 -17.35 0.46 -5.44
CA THR A 451 -16.90 1.45 -4.47
C THR A 451 -17.68 1.30 -3.18
N ALA A 452 -16.97 1.26 -2.05
CA ALA A 452 -17.54 1.28 -0.73
C ALA A 452 -17.24 2.63 -0.04
N PRO A 453 -18.23 3.40 0.40
CA PRO A 453 -18.01 4.67 1.09
C PRO A 453 -17.34 4.44 2.45
N LYS A 454 -16.40 5.34 2.82
CA LYS A 454 -15.79 5.43 4.14
C LYS A 454 -15.98 6.84 4.71
N GLU A 455 -15.63 7.08 5.96
CA GLU A 455 -15.82 8.38 6.65
C GLU A 455 -15.25 9.58 5.85
N LYS A 456 -14.14 9.38 5.15
CA LYS A 456 -13.55 10.37 4.24
C LYS A 456 -13.14 9.69 2.95
N GLY A 457 -13.95 9.85 1.90
CA GLY A 457 -13.70 9.25 0.59
C GLY A 457 -14.35 7.88 0.44
N SER A 458 -13.77 7.03 -0.38
CA SER A 458 -14.29 5.71 -0.70
C SER A 458 -13.14 4.71 -0.86
N VAL A 459 -13.47 3.43 -0.78
CA VAL A 459 -12.55 2.32 -1.06
C VAL A 459 -13.07 1.57 -2.27
N SER A 460 -12.23 1.39 -3.27
CA SER A 460 -12.55 0.51 -4.39
C SER A 460 -12.26 -0.92 -4.00
N ALA A 461 -13.26 -1.78 -4.10
CA ALA A 461 -13.14 -3.22 -3.82
C ALA A 461 -13.65 -4.05 -5.00
N TYR A 462 -13.01 -5.18 -5.22
CA TYR A 462 -13.46 -6.15 -6.22
C TYR A 462 -14.47 -7.10 -5.59
N VAL A 463 -15.67 -7.16 -6.14
CA VAL A 463 -16.63 -8.21 -5.85
C VAL A 463 -16.21 -9.44 -6.64
N TYR A 464 -15.84 -10.49 -5.92
CA TYR A 464 -15.35 -11.75 -6.48
C TYR A 464 -16.42 -12.83 -6.30
N VAL A 465 -16.95 -13.36 -7.41
CA VAL A 465 -17.98 -14.38 -7.42
C VAL A 465 -17.49 -15.58 -8.23
N PRO A 466 -17.12 -16.68 -7.58
CA PRO A 466 -16.70 -17.90 -8.28
C PRO A 466 -17.92 -18.65 -8.81
N GLU A 467 -17.81 -19.25 -10.00
CA GLU A 467 -18.84 -20.14 -10.54
C GLU A 467 -18.92 -21.45 -9.76
N ASN A 468 -17.76 -22.02 -9.45
CA ASN A 468 -17.62 -23.30 -8.75
C ASN A 468 -17.00 -23.10 -7.37
N LEU A 469 -17.79 -23.32 -6.32
CA LEU A 469 -17.35 -23.14 -4.93
C LEU A 469 -16.33 -24.18 -4.47
N GLU A 470 -16.37 -25.41 -5.01
CA GLU A 470 -15.43 -26.47 -4.63
C GLU A 470 -14.02 -26.20 -5.19
N ASN A 471 -13.93 -25.74 -6.44
CA ASN A 471 -12.65 -25.31 -7.00
C ASN A 471 -12.16 -24.04 -6.32
N PHE A 472 -13.06 -23.09 -6.04
CA PHE A 472 -12.72 -21.86 -5.36
C PHE A 472 -12.02 -22.09 -4.00
N LYS A 473 -12.41 -23.11 -3.24
CA LYS A 473 -11.75 -23.50 -1.98
C LYS A 473 -10.29 -23.93 -2.20
N LYS A 474 -9.95 -24.40 -3.40
CA LYS A 474 -8.58 -24.74 -3.77
C LYS A 474 -7.82 -23.52 -4.27
N ASP A 475 -8.53 -22.60 -4.96
CA ASP A 475 -7.95 -21.40 -5.56
C ASP A 475 -7.68 -20.29 -4.52
N VAL A 476 -8.56 -20.15 -3.51
CA VAL A 476 -8.49 -19.07 -2.51
C VAL A 476 -8.82 -19.60 -1.12
N THR A 477 -7.91 -19.40 -0.19
CA THR A 477 -8.12 -19.72 1.22
C THR A 477 -8.74 -18.54 1.95
N LEU A 478 -9.98 -18.67 2.39
CA LEU A 478 -10.63 -17.70 3.27
C LEU A 478 -10.45 -18.13 4.72
N ARG A 479 -9.75 -17.32 5.53
CA ARG A 479 -9.48 -17.66 6.94
C ARG A 479 -9.38 -16.41 7.83
N ASP A 480 -9.57 -16.59 9.13
CA ASP A 480 -9.18 -15.58 10.12
C ASP A 480 -7.65 -15.56 10.28
N ARG A 481 -7.05 -14.38 10.22
CA ARG A 481 -5.59 -14.22 10.31
C ARG A 481 -4.99 -14.66 11.65
N LYS A 482 -5.74 -14.63 12.75
CA LYS A 482 -5.22 -14.93 14.10
C LYS A 482 -5.44 -16.38 14.50
N SER A 483 -6.67 -16.88 14.28
CA SER A 483 -7.05 -18.24 14.62
C SER A 483 -6.71 -19.26 13.54
N HIS A 484 -6.51 -18.79 12.28
CA HIS A 484 -6.42 -19.60 11.06
C HIS A 484 -7.66 -20.47 10.81
N GLU A 485 -8.78 -20.13 11.45
CA GLU A 485 -10.06 -20.77 11.18
C GLU A 485 -10.52 -20.44 9.78
N GLN A 486 -10.82 -21.46 9.00
CA GLN A 486 -11.25 -21.31 7.61
C GLN A 486 -12.74 -20.98 7.53
N TYR A 487 -13.09 -20.12 6.58
CA TYR A 487 -14.46 -19.73 6.29
C TYR A 487 -14.91 -20.31 4.96
N GLU A 488 -16.17 -20.64 4.89
CA GLU A 488 -16.85 -20.99 3.64
C GLU A 488 -17.76 -19.83 3.20
N LEU A 489 -17.92 -19.67 1.88
CA LEU A 489 -18.90 -18.76 1.34
C LEU A 489 -20.30 -19.34 1.56
N THR A 490 -21.21 -18.48 2.03
CA THR A 490 -22.61 -18.83 2.27
C THR A 490 -23.55 -17.88 1.52
N ASP A 491 -24.78 -18.30 1.29
CA ASP A 491 -25.79 -17.48 0.62
C ASP A 491 -26.39 -16.38 1.53
N ASP A 492 -25.96 -16.32 2.80
CA ASP A 492 -26.46 -15.37 3.79
C ASP A 492 -25.77 -13.99 3.73
N GLY A 493 -24.65 -13.90 3.00
CA GLY A 493 -23.90 -12.66 2.83
C GLY A 493 -22.51 -12.87 2.22
N ALA A 494 -21.66 -11.89 2.36
CA ALA A 494 -20.32 -11.85 1.78
C ALA A 494 -19.22 -11.94 2.84
N VAL A 495 -18.05 -12.40 2.42
CA VAL A 495 -16.80 -12.38 3.19
C VAL A 495 -15.95 -11.22 2.68
N ILE A 496 -15.52 -10.33 3.59
CA ILE A 496 -14.75 -9.13 3.25
C ILE A 496 -13.30 -9.24 3.75
N CYS A 497 -12.36 -8.66 3.03
CA CYS A 497 -10.96 -8.58 3.47
C CYS A 497 -10.79 -7.75 4.75
N GLU A 498 -9.89 -8.17 5.66
CA GLU A 498 -9.60 -7.49 6.94
C GLU A 498 -9.25 -6.00 6.75
N LYS A 499 -8.44 -5.69 5.74
CA LYS A 499 -8.06 -4.30 5.44
C LYS A 499 -9.26 -3.47 5.01
N THR A 500 -10.08 -3.99 4.11
CA THR A 500 -11.29 -3.32 3.63
C THR A 500 -12.28 -3.08 4.78
N ALA A 501 -12.51 -4.12 5.59
CA ALA A 501 -13.36 -4.03 6.77
C ALA A 501 -12.88 -2.96 7.76
N SER A 502 -11.56 -2.88 7.99
CA SER A 502 -10.94 -1.86 8.86
C SER A 502 -11.09 -0.44 8.32
N LEU A 503 -10.92 -0.24 6.99
CA LEU A 503 -11.03 1.07 6.35
C LEU A 503 -12.46 1.62 6.37
N ILE A 504 -13.45 0.73 6.21
CA ILE A 504 -14.88 1.08 6.23
C ILE A 504 -15.42 1.13 7.67
N GLY A 505 -14.73 0.49 8.62
CA GLY A 505 -15.12 0.44 10.03
C GLY A 505 -16.18 -0.63 10.34
N VAL A 506 -16.22 -1.74 9.59
CA VAL A 506 -17.22 -2.81 9.73
C VAL A 506 -16.63 -4.11 10.27
N LYS A 507 -17.49 -4.97 10.79
CA LYS A 507 -17.17 -6.28 11.36
C LYS A 507 -18.11 -7.35 10.80
N ALA A 508 -17.79 -8.60 11.08
CA ALA A 508 -18.72 -9.69 10.81
C ALA A 508 -20.08 -9.44 11.51
N GLY A 509 -21.15 -9.59 10.78
CA GLY A 509 -22.52 -9.28 11.19
C GLY A 509 -23.06 -7.92 10.74
N ASP A 510 -22.19 -6.99 10.35
CA ASP A 510 -22.59 -5.66 9.86
C ASP A 510 -23.02 -5.71 8.38
N GLU A 511 -23.62 -4.61 7.93
CA GLU A 511 -24.03 -4.41 6.53
C GLU A 511 -23.17 -3.29 5.92
N ILE A 512 -22.68 -3.50 4.71
CA ILE A 512 -21.95 -2.51 3.92
C ILE A 512 -22.77 -2.06 2.73
N THR A 513 -22.47 -0.88 2.22
CA THR A 513 -23.02 -0.39 0.95
C THR A 513 -21.94 -0.44 -0.12
N LEU A 514 -22.22 -1.14 -1.23
CA LEU A 514 -21.40 -1.12 -2.43
C LEU A 514 -22.10 -0.27 -3.49
N GLU A 515 -21.32 0.56 -4.17
CA GLU A 515 -21.83 1.47 -5.19
C GLU A 515 -21.20 1.14 -6.54
N LYS A 516 -22.06 1.02 -7.56
CA LYS A 516 -21.67 0.88 -8.97
C LYS A 516 -22.73 1.57 -9.84
N ASP A 517 -22.33 2.33 -10.83
CA ASP A 517 -23.20 2.98 -11.81
C ASP A 517 -24.35 3.77 -11.14
N ASN A 518 -24.02 4.56 -10.11
CA ASN A 518 -24.98 5.33 -9.29
C ASN A 518 -26.04 4.47 -8.55
N ARG A 519 -25.88 3.16 -8.51
CA ARG A 519 -26.74 2.25 -7.75
C ARG A 519 -26.05 1.82 -6.47
N LYS A 520 -26.84 1.71 -5.38
CA LYS A 520 -26.36 1.31 -4.06
C LYS A 520 -26.91 -0.07 -3.71
N TYR A 521 -26.01 -0.95 -3.33
CA TYR A 521 -26.32 -2.32 -2.97
C TYR A 521 -25.91 -2.56 -1.53
N LYS A 522 -26.83 -3.09 -0.73
CA LYS A 522 -26.56 -3.44 0.66
C LYS A 522 -26.13 -4.90 0.74
N VAL A 523 -24.99 -5.13 1.36
CA VAL A 523 -24.36 -6.45 1.47
C VAL A 523 -24.08 -6.74 2.93
N LYS A 524 -24.64 -7.83 3.44
CA LYS A 524 -24.35 -8.32 4.79
C LYS A 524 -23.00 -9.01 4.81
N ILE A 525 -22.16 -8.70 5.80
CA ILE A 525 -20.86 -9.33 5.99
C ILE A 525 -20.98 -10.50 6.95
N THR A 526 -20.66 -11.69 6.49
CA THR A 526 -20.68 -12.93 7.30
C THR A 526 -19.38 -13.17 8.03
N ALA A 527 -18.24 -12.87 7.39
CA ALA A 527 -16.92 -13.05 7.96
C ALA A 527 -15.93 -12.00 7.43
N VAL A 528 -14.83 -11.84 8.16
CA VAL A 528 -13.70 -11.00 7.77
C VAL A 528 -12.49 -11.91 7.55
N THR A 529 -11.95 -11.92 6.34
CA THR A 529 -10.87 -12.83 5.93
C THR A 529 -9.52 -12.15 5.83
N GLU A 530 -8.47 -12.89 6.11
CA GLU A 530 -7.09 -12.52 5.84
C GLU A 530 -6.88 -12.25 4.35
N ASN A 531 -6.27 -11.11 4.03
CA ASN A 531 -5.84 -10.75 2.68
C ASN A 531 -4.87 -9.61 2.76
N TYR A 532 -3.80 -9.64 1.95
CA TYR A 532 -2.69 -8.67 2.04
C TYR A 532 -2.65 -7.68 0.88
N MET A 533 -3.11 -8.08 -0.30
CA MET A 533 -3.06 -7.27 -1.52
C MET A 533 -4.46 -7.04 -2.08
N GLY A 534 -4.80 -5.77 -2.29
CA GLY A 534 -6.09 -5.37 -2.85
C GLY A 534 -7.26 -5.54 -1.87
N HIS A 535 -8.42 -5.15 -2.35
CA HIS A 535 -9.67 -5.18 -1.59
C HIS A 535 -10.64 -6.11 -2.28
N TYR A 536 -11.10 -7.13 -1.58
CA TYR A 536 -12.03 -8.12 -2.12
C TYR A 536 -13.25 -8.30 -1.22
N VAL A 537 -14.38 -8.53 -1.87
CA VAL A 537 -15.64 -8.95 -1.26
C VAL A 537 -16.06 -10.23 -1.97
N TYR A 538 -15.94 -11.35 -1.30
CA TYR A 538 -16.23 -12.67 -1.83
C TYR A 538 -17.67 -13.06 -1.54
N MET A 539 -18.39 -13.59 -2.52
CA MET A 539 -19.77 -14.06 -2.30
C MET A 539 -20.13 -15.22 -3.24
N THR A 540 -21.17 -15.96 -2.89
CA THR A 540 -21.69 -17.02 -3.75
C THR A 540 -22.46 -16.44 -4.94
N PRO A 541 -22.61 -17.19 -6.05
CA PRO A 541 -23.46 -16.79 -7.16
C PRO A 541 -24.91 -16.49 -6.74
N SER A 542 -25.46 -17.31 -5.82
CA SER A 542 -26.82 -17.13 -5.30
C SER A 542 -26.95 -15.86 -4.46
N CYS A 543 -25.94 -15.55 -3.65
CA CYS A 543 -25.89 -14.30 -2.87
C CYS A 543 -25.81 -13.09 -3.80
N TYR A 544 -24.98 -13.17 -4.84
CA TYR A 544 -24.85 -12.12 -5.85
C TYR A 544 -26.21 -11.87 -6.56
N GLU A 545 -26.86 -12.92 -7.05
CA GLU A 545 -28.15 -12.78 -7.75
C GLU A 545 -29.23 -12.16 -6.85
N LYS A 546 -29.25 -12.51 -5.55
CA LYS A 546 -30.19 -11.91 -4.57
C LYS A 546 -29.94 -10.42 -4.37
N ILE A 547 -28.67 -9.97 -4.35
CA ILE A 547 -28.31 -8.59 -4.05
C ILE A 547 -28.39 -7.69 -5.28
N PHE A 548 -27.89 -8.17 -6.42
CA PHE A 548 -27.75 -7.38 -7.64
C PHE A 548 -28.90 -7.58 -8.64
N GLY A 549 -29.72 -8.63 -8.47
CA GLY A 549 -30.87 -8.91 -9.32
C GLY A 549 -30.52 -9.47 -10.69
N SER A 550 -29.26 -9.81 -10.92
CA SER A 550 -28.75 -10.40 -12.18
C SER A 550 -27.83 -11.57 -11.87
N LYS A 551 -27.75 -12.52 -12.80
CA LYS A 551 -26.75 -13.59 -12.69
C LYS A 551 -25.34 -13.04 -12.86
N PRO A 552 -24.33 -13.66 -12.23
CA PRO A 552 -22.95 -13.29 -12.46
C PRO A 552 -22.56 -13.41 -13.93
N ASP A 553 -21.85 -12.40 -14.43
CA ASP A 553 -21.18 -12.46 -15.72
C ASP A 553 -19.70 -12.75 -15.50
N TYR A 554 -19.27 -13.95 -15.83
CA TYR A 554 -17.92 -14.43 -15.52
C TYR A 554 -16.89 -13.83 -16.48
N SER A 555 -16.40 -12.63 -16.13
CA SER A 555 -15.44 -11.84 -16.90
C SER A 555 -14.00 -12.35 -16.84
N SER A 556 -13.71 -13.31 -15.99
CA SER A 556 -12.36 -13.87 -15.84
C SER A 556 -12.40 -15.37 -15.56
N THR A 557 -11.28 -16.03 -15.82
CA THR A 557 -11.08 -17.45 -15.51
C THR A 557 -9.76 -17.66 -14.81
N VAL A 558 -9.78 -18.17 -13.58
CA VAL A 558 -8.55 -18.57 -12.88
C VAL A 558 -8.29 -20.05 -13.15
N TYR A 559 -7.01 -20.40 -13.28
CA TYR A 559 -6.63 -21.80 -13.47
C TYR A 559 -5.36 -22.15 -12.69
N THR A 560 -5.29 -23.41 -12.30
CA THR A 560 -4.17 -24.02 -11.60
C THR A 560 -3.61 -25.15 -12.44
N MET A 561 -2.29 -25.16 -12.63
CA MET A 561 -1.61 -26.22 -13.35
C MET A 561 -1.23 -27.40 -12.45
N LYS A 562 -1.11 -28.57 -13.03
CA LYS A 562 -0.53 -29.70 -12.33
C LYS A 562 0.92 -29.42 -11.96
N ALA A 563 1.37 -29.96 -10.84
CA ALA A 563 2.69 -29.64 -10.28
C ALA A 563 3.86 -29.98 -11.23
N ASP A 564 3.71 -31.00 -12.07
CA ASP A 564 4.68 -31.45 -13.07
C ASP A 564 4.70 -30.59 -14.35
N ALA A 565 3.65 -29.81 -14.60
CA ALA A 565 3.49 -28.97 -15.79
C ALA A 565 3.71 -27.46 -15.53
N LYS A 566 4.03 -27.05 -14.31
CA LYS A 566 4.19 -25.61 -13.95
C LYS A 566 5.32 -24.89 -14.72
N SER A 567 6.29 -25.61 -15.26
CA SER A 567 7.35 -25.04 -16.12
C SER A 567 6.81 -24.50 -17.45
N ASP A 568 5.65 -24.96 -17.90
CA ASP A 568 5.08 -24.66 -19.20
C ASP A 568 3.96 -23.60 -19.13
N LEU A 569 3.81 -22.95 -17.97
CA LEU A 569 2.76 -21.96 -17.69
C LEU A 569 2.67 -20.83 -18.74
N GLU A 570 3.82 -20.27 -19.16
CA GLU A 570 3.84 -19.21 -20.18
C GLU A 570 3.49 -19.77 -21.58
N THR A 571 3.89 -21.00 -21.87
CA THR A 571 3.57 -21.67 -23.13
C THR A 571 2.08 -21.90 -23.24
N LEU A 572 1.48 -22.45 -22.18
CA LEU A 572 0.04 -22.64 -22.12
C LEU A 572 -0.72 -21.30 -22.19
N GLY A 573 -0.22 -20.27 -21.53
CA GLY A 573 -0.81 -18.94 -21.61
C GLY A 573 -0.79 -18.38 -23.03
N ASN A 574 0.30 -18.54 -23.77
CA ASN A 574 0.37 -18.14 -25.18
C ASN A 574 -0.56 -18.96 -26.08
N GLU A 575 -0.91 -20.18 -25.70
CA GLU A 575 -1.92 -20.98 -26.40
C GLU A 575 -3.34 -20.48 -26.09
N ILE A 576 -3.63 -20.15 -24.83
CA ILE A 576 -4.90 -19.57 -24.41
C ILE A 576 -5.16 -18.23 -25.12
N LEU A 577 -4.14 -17.39 -25.27
CA LEU A 577 -4.28 -16.10 -25.96
C LEU A 577 -4.54 -16.21 -27.49
N LYS A 578 -4.46 -17.38 -28.08
CA LYS A 578 -4.90 -17.60 -29.47
C LYS A 578 -6.42 -17.64 -29.60
N TYR A 579 -7.15 -17.84 -28.52
CA TYR A 579 -8.60 -17.85 -28.50
C TYR A 579 -9.14 -16.41 -28.39
N PRO A 580 -10.04 -15.98 -29.28
CA PRO A 580 -10.57 -14.60 -29.24
C PRO A 580 -11.26 -14.22 -27.93
N ALA A 581 -11.77 -15.21 -27.19
CA ALA A 581 -12.39 -14.99 -25.89
C ALA A 581 -11.38 -14.66 -24.76
N ALA A 582 -10.05 -14.80 -25.00
CA ALA A 582 -9.02 -14.48 -24.02
C ALA A 582 -8.36 -13.13 -24.40
N LEU A 583 -8.65 -12.09 -23.64
CA LEU A 583 -8.09 -10.75 -23.86
C LEU A 583 -6.66 -10.63 -23.36
N SER A 584 -6.40 -11.10 -22.14
CA SER A 584 -5.09 -11.06 -21.53
C SER A 584 -4.95 -12.12 -20.43
N ILE A 585 -3.69 -12.40 -20.04
CA ILE A 585 -3.38 -13.32 -18.93
C ILE A 585 -2.50 -12.60 -17.91
N SER A 586 -2.86 -12.75 -16.66
CA SER A 586 -2.07 -12.32 -15.51
C SER A 586 -1.53 -13.56 -14.79
N TYR A 587 -0.21 -13.73 -14.77
CA TYR A 587 0.43 -14.82 -14.04
C TYR A 587 0.67 -14.43 -12.59
N THR A 588 0.25 -15.28 -11.67
CA THR A 588 0.42 -15.06 -10.22
C THR A 588 1.89 -14.93 -9.85
N SER A 589 2.77 -15.74 -10.44
CA SER A 589 4.22 -15.66 -10.23
C SER A 589 4.83 -14.32 -10.68
N SER A 590 4.40 -13.80 -11.82
CA SER A 590 4.83 -12.48 -12.31
C SER A 590 4.35 -11.35 -11.42
N THR A 591 3.09 -11.42 -10.98
CA THR A 591 2.50 -10.45 -10.04
C THR A 591 3.20 -10.52 -8.69
N ALA A 592 3.44 -11.72 -8.14
CA ALA A 592 4.20 -11.92 -6.91
C ALA A 592 5.62 -11.33 -7.02
N GLY A 593 6.32 -11.61 -8.12
CA GLY A 593 7.66 -11.07 -8.37
C GLY A 593 7.68 -9.53 -8.55
N GLN A 594 6.62 -8.95 -9.10
CA GLN A 594 6.49 -7.49 -9.18
C GLN A 594 6.27 -6.87 -7.79
N VAL A 595 5.40 -7.47 -6.99
CA VAL A 595 5.16 -7.06 -5.59
C VAL A 595 6.44 -7.20 -4.77
N GLU A 596 7.17 -8.30 -4.90
CA GLU A 596 8.44 -8.51 -4.20
C GLU A 596 9.49 -7.45 -4.57
N ARG A 597 9.62 -7.10 -5.85
CA ARG A 597 10.51 -6.01 -6.31
C ARG A 597 10.07 -4.66 -5.74
N MET A 598 8.79 -4.38 -5.75
CA MET A 598 8.23 -3.14 -5.19
C MET A 598 8.51 -3.05 -3.68
N LEU A 599 8.26 -4.12 -2.94
CA LEU A 599 8.52 -4.19 -1.51
C LEU A 599 10.03 -4.19 -1.20
N GLY A 600 10.85 -4.74 -2.08
CA GLY A 600 12.32 -4.75 -1.97
C GLY A 600 12.92 -3.34 -1.88
N SER A 601 12.32 -2.35 -2.54
CA SER A 601 12.73 -0.94 -2.44
C SER A 601 12.53 -0.39 -1.03
N LEU A 602 11.42 -0.77 -0.37
CA LEU A 602 11.16 -0.41 1.03
C LEU A 602 12.20 -1.03 1.98
N GLY A 603 12.73 -2.20 1.64
CA GLY A 603 13.78 -2.86 2.40
C GLY A 603 15.00 -1.97 2.62
N THR A 604 15.39 -1.15 1.63
CA THR A 604 16.50 -0.19 1.76
C THR A 604 16.23 0.86 2.85
N VAL A 605 15.02 1.40 2.89
CA VAL A 605 14.62 2.37 3.92
C VAL A 605 14.65 1.73 5.31
N ILE A 606 14.19 0.49 5.42
CA ILE A 606 14.21 -0.27 6.68
C ILE A 606 15.65 -0.51 7.15
N TRP A 607 16.57 -0.85 6.24
CA TRP A 607 17.99 -0.99 6.59
C TRP A 607 18.59 0.31 7.13
N VAL A 608 18.22 1.46 6.56
CA VAL A 608 18.63 2.77 7.09
C VAL A 608 18.12 2.96 8.52
N LEU A 609 16.88 2.57 8.81
CA LEU A 609 16.32 2.64 10.16
C LEU A 609 17.06 1.70 11.13
N ILE A 610 17.37 0.48 10.72
CA ILE A 610 18.12 -0.49 11.53
C ILE A 610 19.53 0.03 11.84
N ILE A 611 20.23 0.57 10.85
CA ILE A 611 21.57 1.13 11.03
C ILE A 611 21.51 2.35 11.96
N SER A 612 20.54 3.23 11.78
CA SER A 612 20.33 4.41 12.63
C SER A 612 20.04 4.02 14.09
N ALA A 613 19.19 3.01 14.29
CA ALA A 613 18.93 2.42 15.62
C ALA A 613 20.18 1.79 16.22
N GLY A 614 20.99 1.13 15.40
CA GLY A 614 22.28 0.55 15.81
C GLY A 614 23.29 1.62 16.25
N MET A 615 23.41 2.70 15.48
CA MET A 615 24.26 3.84 15.87
C MET A 615 23.81 4.48 17.19
N LEU A 616 22.49 4.64 17.35
CA LEU A 616 21.92 5.13 18.61
C LEU A 616 22.25 4.17 19.76
N ALA A 617 22.09 2.85 19.56
CA ALA A 617 22.43 1.85 20.56
C ALA A 617 23.89 1.97 21.01
N PHE A 618 24.81 2.10 20.05
CA PHE A 618 26.24 2.30 20.33
C PHE A 618 26.48 3.57 21.19
N VAL A 619 25.92 4.70 20.78
CA VAL A 619 26.09 5.98 21.51
C VAL A 619 25.52 5.89 22.94
N VAL A 620 24.33 5.33 23.08
CA VAL A 620 23.69 5.13 24.41
C VAL A 620 24.56 4.25 25.30
N LEU A 621 24.96 3.07 24.80
CA LEU A 621 25.80 2.13 25.57
C LEU A 621 27.15 2.73 25.93
N TYR A 622 27.79 3.43 24.99
CA TYR A 622 29.05 4.10 25.23
C TYR A 622 28.93 5.15 26.35
N ASN A 623 27.91 6.00 26.25
CA ASN A 623 27.67 7.04 27.24
C ASN A 623 27.37 6.48 28.63
N LEU A 624 26.48 5.50 28.72
CA LEU A 624 26.11 4.87 29.98
C LEU A 624 27.28 4.13 30.63
N ASN A 625 28.08 3.41 29.86
CA ASN A 625 29.27 2.74 30.34
C ASN A 625 30.36 3.73 30.77
N ASN A 626 30.53 4.82 30.01
CA ASN A 626 31.44 5.90 30.39
C ASN A 626 31.06 6.52 31.74
N ILE A 627 29.78 6.77 31.96
CA ILE A 627 29.24 7.26 33.22
C ILE A 627 29.48 6.25 34.35
N ASN A 628 29.19 4.99 34.13
CA ASN A 628 29.37 3.93 35.11
C ASN A 628 30.82 3.85 35.62
N ILE A 629 31.79 3.93 34.72
CA ILE A 629 33.22 3.90 35.08
C ILE A 629 33.63 5.16 35.85
N THR A 630 33.20 6.33 35.40
CA THR A 630 33.63 7.59 36.03
C THR A 630 33.02 7.80 37.41
N GLU A 631 31.75 7.42 37.62
CA GLU A 631 31.11 7.45 38.96
C GLU A 631 31.78 6.52 39.97
N ARG A 632 32.40 5.46 39.47
CA ARG A 632 33.06 4.44 40.30
C ARG A 632 34.57 4.52 40.28
N GLN A 633 35.14 5.60 39.74
CA GLN A 633 36.58 5.71 39.54
C GLN A 633 37.37 5.52 40.82
N ARG A 634 36.87 6.07 41.95
CA ARG A 634 37.48 5.85 43.29
C ARG A 634 37.40 4.39 43.76
N GLU A 635 36.22 3.77 43.63
CA GLU A 635 35.99 2.38 43.97
C GLU A 635 36.95 1.46 43.18
N LEU A 636 37.03 1.72 41.84
CA LEU A 636 37.91 0.98 40.96
C LEU A 636 39.41 1.22 41.23
N ALA A 637 39.77 2.46 41.57
CA ALA A 637 41.13 2.80 42.00
C ALA A 637 41.49 2.10 43.31
N THR A 638 40.56 2.04 44.27
CA THR A 638 40.76 1.29 45.51
C THR A 638 41.00 -0.21 45.27
N LEU A 639 40.23 -0.82 44.35
CA LEU A 639 40.44 -2.22 43.96
C LEU A 639 41.83 -2.43 43.37
N LYS A 640 42.31 -1.51 42.51
CA LYS A 640 43.67 -1.58 41.94
C LYS A 640 44.74 -1.44 43.05
N VAL A 641 44.56 -0.55 44.02
CA VAL A 641 45.47 -0.40 45.16
C VAL A 641 45.48 -1.66 46.04
N LEU A 642 44.35 -2.36 46.18
CA LEU A 642 44.23 -3.62 46.87
C LEU A 642 44.86 -4.81 46.11
N GLY A 643 45.45 -4.56 44.92
CA GLY A 643 46.20 -5.54 44.19
C GLY A 643 45.42 -6.26 43.07
N PHE A 644 44.19 -5.82 42.73
CA PHE A 644 43.47 -6.37 41.61
C PHE A 644 44.11 -5.96 40.27
N TYR A 645 44.29 -6.92 39.39
CA TYR A 645 44.81 -6.66 38.05
C TYR A 645 43.80 -5.90 37.18
N ASP A 646 44.28 -5.18 36.17
CA ASP A 646 43.43 -4.40 35.25
C ASP A 646 42.32 -5.26 34.59
N GLY A 647 42.60 -6.54 34.29
CA GLY A 647 41.62 -7.49 33.77
C GLY A 647 40.52 -7.83 34.76
N GLU A 648 40.85 -7.98 36.05
CA GLU A 648 39.89 -8.31 37.11
C GLU A 648 38.94 -7.12 37.39
N VAL A 649 39.49 -5.92 37.43
CA VAL A 649 38.73 -4.69 37.59
C VAL A 649 37.79 -4.49 36.40
N SER A 650 38.26 -4.78 35.19
CA SER A 650 37.42 -4.73 34.00
C SER A 650 36.31 -5.77 34.01
N GLN A 651 36.62 -7.02 34.39
CA GLN A 651 35.60 -8.07 34.56
C GLN A 651 34.54 -7.72 35.59
N TYR A 652 34.90 -7.04 36.64
CA TYR A 652 33.96 -6.60 37.69
C TYR A 652 32.93 -5.62 37.11
N VAL A 653 33.36 -4.65 36.31
CA VAL A 653 32.47 -3.69 35.63
C VAL A 653 31.68 -4.37 34.52
N PHE A 654 32.32 -5.22 33.73
CA PHE A 654 31.71 -5.86 32.58
C PHE A 654 30.58 -6.83 32.94
N ARG A 655 30.72 -7.57 34.04
CA ARG A 655 29.66 -8.45 34.54
C ARG A 655 28.37 -7.69 34.79
N GLU A 656 28.45 -6.49 35.38
CA GLU A 656 27.32 -5.62 35.63
C GLU A 656 26.70 -5.14 34.31
N ASN A 657 27.55 -4.70 33.36
CA ASN A 657 27.11 -4.24 32.07
C ASN A 657 26.46 -5.34 31.20
N ILE A 658 27.04 -6.54 31.20
CA ILE A 658 26.51 -7.72 30.50
C ILE A 658 25.11 -8.07 31.05
N LEU A 659 24.96 -8.08 32.36
CA LEU A 659 23.66 -8.35 32.97
C LEU A 659 22.63 -7.30 32.62
N LEU A 660 23.02 -6.01 32.70
CA LEU A 660 22.15 -4.89 32.30
C LEU A 660 21.76 -4.97 30.82
N SER A 661 22.71 -5.35 29.96
CA SER A 661 22.46 -5.56 28.56
C SER A 661 21.45 -6.68 28.34
N PHE A 662 21.60 -7.80 29.04
CA PHE A 662 20.67 -8.92 28.93
C PHE A 662 19.25 -8.54 29.38
N ILE A 663 19.12 -7.89 30.54
CA ILE A 663 17.83 -7.40 31.05
C ILE A 663 17.25 -6.34 30.09
N GLY A 664 18.08 -5.42 29.62
CA GLY A 664 17.69 -4.39 28.67
C GLY A 664 17.19 -4.94 27.32
N ILE A 665 17.84 -6.01 26.83
CA ILE A 665 17.42 -6.74 25.63
C ILE A 665 16.04 -7.38 25.83
N LEU A 666 15.80 -8.05 26.97
CA LEU A 666 14.51 -8.67 27.26
C LEU A 666 13.38 -7.62 27.37
N VAL A 667 13.63 -6.54 28.12
CA VAL A 667 12.67 -5.43 28.23
C VAL A 667 12.46 -4.75 26.86
N GLY A 668 13.54 -4.59 26.10
CA GLY A 668 13.53 -4.03 24.76
C GLY A 668 12.78 -4.89 23.76
N ALA A 669 12.86 -6.22 23.88
CA ALA A 669 12.07 -7.13 23.06
C ALA A 669 10.56 -6.94 23.30
N VAL A 670 10.14 -6.87 24.56
CA VAL A 670 8.74 -6.59 24.92
C VAL A 670 8.31 -5.21 24.41
N PHE A 671 9.10 -4.18 24.68
CA PHE A 671 8.84 -2.82 24.19
C PHE A 671 8.77 -2.77 22.67
N GLY A 672 9.68 -3.47 21.99
CA GLY A 672 9.75 -3.54 20.53
C GLY A 672 8.51 -4.18 19.92
N ILE A 673 7.91 -5.20 20.53
CA ILE A 673 6.64 -5.79 20.07
C ILE A 673 5.51 -4.75 20.07
N PHE A 674 5.34 -4.03 21.17
CA PHE A 674 4.32 -2.98 21.26
C PHE A 674 4.56 -1.85 20.26
N LEU A 675 5.82 -1.43 20.14
CA LEU A 675 6.21 -0.38 19.21
C LEU A 675 6.05 -0.82 17.76
N HIS A 676 6.45 -2.05 17.41
CA HIS A 676 6.24 -2.62 16.09
C HIS A 676 4.76 -2.64 15.73
N ARG A 677 3.90 -3.12 16.64
CA ARG A 677 2.45 -3.14 16.41
C ARG A 677 1.89 -1.75 16.13
N TYR A 678 2.36 -0.74 16.84
CA TYR A 678 1.95 0.65 16.61
C TYR A 678 2.47 1.17 15.26
N VAL A 679 3.75 0.97 14.99
CA VAL A 679 4.38 1.48 13.76
C VAL A 679 3.80 0.80 12.53
N ILE A 680 3.66 -0.52 12.53
CA ILE A 680 3.17 -1.27 11.37
C ILE A 680 1.75 -0.83 10.95
N THR A 681 0.88 -0.54 11.93
CA THR A 681 -0.47 -0.06 11.65
C THR A 681 -0.50 1.40 11.18
N THR A 682 0.47 2.21 11.59
CA THR A 682 0.56 3.63 11.21
C THR A 682 1.15 3.83 9.82
N VAL A 683 2.07 2.93 9.43
CA VAL A 683 2.81 2.99 8.16
C VAL A 683 2.06 2.28 7.03
N GLU A 684 1.10 1.44 7.39
CA GLU A 684 0.32 0.63 6.47
C GLU A 684 -0.51 1.50 5.52
N VAL A 685 -0.61 1.03 4.28
CA VAL A 685 -1.30 1.73 3.21
C VAL A 685 -2.71 1.21 3.02
N ASP A 686 -3.54 2.01 2.34
CA ASP A 686 -4.91 1.59 2.09
C ASP A 686 -4.96 0.33 1.23
N ALA A 687 -4.20 0.27 0.14
CA ALA A 687 -4.23 -0.85 -0.82
C ALA A 687 -3.59 -2.15 -0.32
N VAL A 688 -2.74 -2.10 0.73
CA VAL A 688 -1.95 -3.26 1.19
C VAL A 688 -2.05 -3.40 2.70
N MET A 689 -2.37 -4.59 3.17
CA MET A 689 -2.22 -4.96 4.57
C MET A 689 -0.82 -5.51 4.80
N PHE A 690 -0.11 -5.00 5.80
CA PHE A 690 1.19 -5.54 6.15
C PHE A 690 1.06 -6.75 7.07
N GLY A 691 2.01 -7.67 7.00
CA GLY A 691 2.13 -8.75 7.97
C GLY A 691 2.25 -8.21 9.40
N ARG A 692 1.72 -8.94 10.37
CA ARG A 692 1.69 -8.49 11.78
C ARG A 692 2.69 -9.24 12.65
N ASN A 693 3.43 -10.15 12.06
CA ASN A 693 4.31 -11.07 12.79
C ASN A 693 5.77 -10.63 12.67
N ILE A 694 6.48 -10.72 13.80
CA ILE A 694 7.93 -10.59 13.84
C ILE A 694 8.49 -12.02 13.89
N LYS A 695 9.38 -12.37 12.97
CA LYS A 695 10.02 -13.69 12.98
C LYS A 695 10.88 -13.89 14.21
N PRO A 696 10.91 -15.08 14.81
CA PRO A 696 11.78 -15.37 15.96
C PRO A 696 13.25 -15.03 15.73
N ILE A 697 13.71 -15.20 14.49
CA ILE A 697 15.10 -14.89 14.09
C ILE A 697 15.42 -13.40 14.22
N SER A 698 14.44 -12.52 14.00
CA SER A 698 14.60 -11.05 14.11
C SER A 698 14.81 -10.60 15.56
N PHE A 699 14.23 -11.30 16.54
CA PHE A 699 14.55 -11.11 17.95
C PHE A 699 16.00 -11.49 18.24
N VAL A 700 16.46 -12.60 17.64
CA VAL A 700 17.84 -13.06 17.80
C VAL A 700 18.82 -12.05 17.19
N TYR A 701 18.59 -11.61 15.95
CA TYR A 701 19.43 -10.61 15.28
C TYR A 701 19.49 -9.29 16.07
N SER A 702 18.34 -8.74 16.45
CA SER A 702 18.28 -7.51 17.23
C SER A 702 19.00 -7.65 18.58
N GLY A 703 18.80 -8.78 19.25
CA GLY A 703 19.47 -9.09 20.52
C GLY A 703 20.99 -9.25 20.35
N LEU A 704 21.43 -10.02 19.36
CA LEU A 704 22.86 -10.24 19.09
C LEU A 704 23.58 -8.95 18.68
N ILE A 705 22.97 -8.12 17.83
CA ILE A 705 23.56 -6.85 17.42
C ILE A 705 23.67 -5.89 18.63
N THR A 706 22.58 -5.77 19.42
CA THR A 706 22.60 -4.96 20.65
C THR A 706 23.63 -5.47 21.65
N PHE A 707 23.73 -6.78 21.84
CA PHE A 707 24.74 -7.40 22.67
C PHE A 707 26.14 -7.21 22.12
N GLY A 708 26.33 -7.34 20.81
CA GLY A 708 27.58 -7.07 20.11
C GLY A 708 28.09 -5.63 20.32
N PHE A 709 27.20 -4.64 20.23
CA PHE A 709 27.53 -3.26 20.57
C PHE A 709 27.91 -3.11 22.04
N SER A 710 27.20 -3.79 22.95
CA SER A 710 27.56 -3.79 24.36
C SER A 710 28.96 -4.36 24.61
N MET A 711 29.29 -5.47 23.95
CA MET A 711 30.63 -6.08 24.06
C MET A 711 31.70 -5.19 23.45
N PHE A 712 31.42 -4.57 22.29
CA PHE A 712 32.35 -3.64 21.65
C PHE A 712 32.61 -2.42 22.53
N VAL A 713 31.58 -1.83 23.11
CA VAL A 713 31.72 -0.71 24.04
C VAL A 713 32.49 -1.14 25.29
N ASN A 714 32.24 -2.32 25.83
CA ASN A 714 33.00 -2.86 26.95
C ASN A 714 34.50 -3.00 26.61
N MET A 715 34.82 -3.48 25.41
CA MET A 715 36.19 -3.53 24.91
C MET A 715 36.86 -2.16 24.84
N VAL A 716 36.17 -1.17 24.31
CA VAL A 716 36.65 0.24 24.26
C VAL A 716 36.87 0.76 25.70
N MET A 717 35.95 0.48 26.62
CA MET A 717 36.03 0.90 27.98
C MET A 717 37.15 0.20 28.77
N HIS A 718 37.56 -1.01 28.39
CA HIS A 718 38.74 -1.66 28.97
C HIS A 718 40.01 -0.79 28.87
N PHE A 719 40.25 -0.20 27.68
CA PHE A 719 41.37 0.70 27.47
C PHE A 719 41.29 1.97 28.36
N LYS A 720 40.06 2.43 28.62
CA LYS A 720 39.84 3.58 29.52
C LYS A 720 40.08 3.21 30.98
N LEU A 721 39.60 2.03 31.42
CA LEU A 721 39.82 1.50 32.77
C LEU A 721 41.31 1.33 33.06
N LYS A 722 42.10 0.87 32.10
CA LYS A 722 43.54 0.74 32.20
C LYS A 722 44.25 2.06 32.51
N LYS A 723 43.76 3.18 31.97
CA LYS A 723 44.32 4.53 32.12
C LYS A 723 43.94 5.23 33.45
N ILE A 724 43.15 4.60 34.32
CA ILE A 724 42.79 5.20 35.61
C ILE A 724 44.04 5.31 36.50
N ASN A 725 44.40 6.56 36.83
CA ASN A 725 45.51 6.86 37.74
C ASN A 725 45.05 6.64 39.20
N MET A 726 45.67 5.67 39.88
CA MET A 726 45.32 5.31 41.25
C MET A 726 45.58 6.46 42.25
N VAL A 727 46.70 7.11 42.11
CA VAL A 727 47.14 8.16 43.03
C VAL A 727 46.23 9.39 42.93
N GLU A 728 45.97 9.84 41.74
CA GLU A 728 45.14 11.01 41.46
C GLU A 728 43.67 10.79 41.87
N SER A 729 43.17 9.60 41.61
CA SER A 729 41.77 9.22 41.95
C SER A 729 41.52 9.13 43.44
N LEU A 730 42.54 8.89 44.27
CA LEU A 730 42.47 8.84 45.71
C LEU A 730 42.81 10.18 46.39
N LYS A 731 43.66 11.00 45.77
CA LYS A 731 44.05 12.33 46.29
C LYS A 731 42.97 13.42 46.21
N SER A 732 41.92 13.23 45.47
CA SER A 732 40.90 14.26 45.21
C SER A 732 39.93 14.52 46.38
N VAL A 733 40.34 14.39 47.61
CA VAL A 733 39.55 14.60 48.86
C VAL A 733 40.20 15.61 49.80
N GLU A 734 41.31 16.20 49.46
CA GLU A 734 41.84 17.35 50.22
C GLU A 734 41.49 18.70 49.60
#